data_ee8936dc766332ded69448ccc76e6b0c
#
_entry.id   ee8936dc766332ded69448ccc76e6b0c
#
_cell.length_a   1.000
_cell.length_b   1.000
_cell.length_c   1.000
_cell.angle_alpha   90.00
_cell.angle_beta   90.00
_cell.angle_gamma   90.00
#
_symmetry.space_group_name_H-M   'P 1'
#
loop_
_entity.id
_entity.type
_entity.pdbx_description
1 polymer ?
#
loop_
_entity_poly.entity_id
_entity_poly.type
_entity_poly.pdbx_seq_one_letter_code
_entity_poly.pdbx_strand_id
1 'polypeptide(L)'
;MARFINSYLDEDLIIYRGLQRGGAIGKGYNVELPDTENTDASWLMSLEDNLRVLLRMVRPELRMQVAWSVDSDYRKELERYREKTETLPQDRWSTRSREERYNRYDQKIKDHKLRREHLQFYFTSRLAGKAMGGGRQYYEELLQAAKREQNELEEALRQQFGSLGGRVAPMSNMDHFESFYRYFNPSAFENDALKLDDIYDPSKTVAEMCFNSEASPVRMGSSTFKLDGFYQGICVVKTLPKFTYIGMMRTLTQLDFLDYQIICNIEAGDVEKDRVATEGKVARLERGKITPSLEATLQKLRTRIRRLSTNEVVPYRMHLIVRVWDKDPDDCASKLSAIRNSILKLGGAQSYEPTLPTSVRNYWQLCMPGWTWANYNDFKLYVEDVNLADLLPISSTPTGDLDEAEAIYDGPRGALVGCTTFVGKEGSMRPEHGIMFGASGAGKSVFTIDLLTQTAPYYDYTAIVEEGLSYNLFTRMYGCKPIIVQPNGNLTFNYFDTRGLPLSPDQLSGATAVAHLMAGPPPDVDKDRLRQALLAKQIERIYIDQFETWAGRNADLRVEAARRVAIADAWRKKKMPQGTVLADAWMDFWADFQDGEPLASELNRMTVDQANIEDYLNDPGNQWDLMSMAYTLMSPEDMPTHSQFVELLNLESRQRKAHPDLGLLRMLLEPWCRTGRYGAIMDGVNNVDLSGKVVHFELSYIPESARELRTVAAFMITNDLRKEIMRRPRSTRKRVILEELSAFLAMPDGDRITREYYERMRKYSCWVFSIIQQFGRIKDHPVRSSVVGNSRIMFMLKQPDQRDVESMSEGFRIPSVTKRQVTAFPDPSEMKTDPYGSFVYYHEATGRPKIAVGRHQASKEMILCSATSGEAFERQNDQLKEYGGDAYKMILSQAKSKK
;
A
#
# COMPACT_ATOMS: atom_id res chain seq x y z
N MET A 1 19.87 11.57 -41.38
CA MET A 1 19.17 11.50 -40.07
C MET A 1 19.08 12.88 -39.41
N ALA A 2 20.15 13.62 -39.29
CA ALA A 2 20.16 14.89 -38.54
C ALA A 2 19.09 15.97 -38.91
N ARG A 3 18.53 15.95 -40.08
CA ARG A 3 17.46 16.88 -40.48
C ARG A 3 16.10 16.64 -39.84
N PHE A 4 15.87 15.49 -39.16
CA PHE A 4 14.56 15.09 -38.64
C PHE A 4 14.40 15.32 -37.15
N ILE A 5 15.47 15.58 -36.40
CA ILE A 5 15.47 15.68 -34.94
C ILE A 5 15.92 17.08 -34.50
N ASN A 6 15.70 18.08 -35.31
CA ASN A 6 15.80 19.48 -34.87
C ASN A 6 14.63 19.79 -33.91
N SER A 7 14.61 19.12 -32.77
CA SER A 7 13.64 19.32 -31.68
C SER A 7 14.35 20.02 -30.52
N TYR A 8 13.61 20.87 -29.86
CA TYR A 8 14.05 21.52 -28.62
C TYR A 8 13.09 21.14 -27.52
N LEU A 9 13.58 21.10 -26.29
CA LEU A 9 12.77 20.94 -25.10
C LEU A 9 12.73 22.29 -24.39
N ASP A 10 11.55 22.89 -24.29
CA ASP A 10 11.37 24.20 -23.70
C ASP A 10 10.04 24.26 -22.93
N GLU A 11 10.09 24.70 -21.69
CA GLU A 11 8.93 24.83 -20.81
C GLU A 11 8.04 23.58 -20.74
N ASP A 12 8.67 22.38 -20.65
CA ASP A 12 8.03 21.05 -20.66
C ASP A 12 7.29 20.70 -21.95
N LEU A 13 7.64 21.37 -23.04
CA LEU A 13 7.11 21.11 -24.37
C LEU A 13 8.21 20.57 -25.29
N ILE A 14 7.82 19.71 -26.24
CA ILE A 14 8.67 19.26 -27.32
C ILE A 14 8.36 20.11 -28.57
N ILE A 15 9.35 20.82 -29.09
CA ILE A 15 9.20 21.67 -30.24
C ILE A 15 9.90 21.00 -31.43
N TYR A 16 9.12 20.40 -32.34
CA TYR A 16 9.63 19.72 -33.53
C TYR A 16 9.84 20.72 -34.66
N ARG A 17 11.08 20.85 -35.12
CA ARG A 17 11.44 21.62 -36.32
C ARG A 17 11.75 20.67 -37.46
N GLY A 18 11.50 21.09 -38.71
CA GLY A 18 11.91 20.35 -39.89
C GLY A 18 10.82 19.54 -40.61
N LEU A 19 9.56 19.65 -40.21
CA LEU A 19 8.46 19.22 -41.05
C LEU A 19 8.37 20.16 -42.29
N GLN A 20 8.24 19.58 -43.49
CA GLN A 20 8.01 20.36 -44.73
C GLN A 20 6.72 21.19 -44.54
N ARG A 21 6.79 22.49 -44.37
CA ARG A 21 5.71 23.45 -44.16
C ARG A 21 5.31 23.77 -42.72
N GLY A 22 6.18 23.72 -41.74
CA GLY A 22 5.94 24.14 -40.37
C GLY A 22 6.39 23.10 -39.35
N GLY A 23 6.54 23.52 -38.08
CA GLY A 23 6.87 22.64 -36.97
C GLY A 23 5.63 22.00 -36.34
N ALA A 24 5.86 21.26 -35.27
CA ALA A 24 4.81 20.81 -34.37
C ALA A 24 5.25 21.07 -32.93
N ILE A 25 4.30 21.29 -32.04
CA ILE A 25 4.51 21.40 -30.59
C ILE A 25 3.72 20.28 -29.93
N GLY A 26 4.30 19.67 -28.92
CA GLY A 26 3.62 18.62 -28.17
C GLY A 26 4.13 18.48 -26.74
N LYS A 27 3.41 17.68 -25.97
CA LYS A 27 3.76 17.29 -24.61
C LYS A 27 3.46 15.81 -24.39
N GLY A 28 4.28 15.17 -23.59
CA GLY A 28 4.09 13.80 -23.13
C GLY A 28 3.50 13.76 -21.72
N TYR A 29 2.81 12.65 -21.45
CA TYR A 29 2.21 12.34 -20.16
C TYR A 29 2.52 10.89 -19.81
N ASN A 30 3.07 10.66 -18.62
CA ASN A 30 3.17 9.32 -18.05
C ASN A 30 1.82 8.95 -17.47
N VAL A 31 1.29 7.80 -17.87
CA VAL A 31 -0.04 7.33 -17.46
C VAL A 31 0.09 6.03 -16.70
N GLU A 32 -0.33 6.04 -15.46
CA GLU A 32 -0.49 4.85 -14.63
C GLU A 32 -1.98 4.52 -14.59
N LEU A 33 -2.35 3.41 -15.22
CA LEU A 33 -3.72 2.92 -15.14
C LEU A 33 -3.88 2.00 -13.94
N PRO A 34 -5.08 1.98 -13.34
CA PRO A 34 -5.39 0.96 -12.36
C PRO A 34 -5.38 -0.41 -13.03
N ASP A 35 -5.26 -1.43 -12.19
CA ASP A 35 -5.22 -2.82 -12.59
C ASP A 35 -6.34 -3.18 -13.58
N THR A 36 -5.96 -3.55 -14.79
CA THR A 36 -6.85 -4.06 -15.84
C THR A 36 -6.99 -5.59 -15.77
N GLU A 37 -6.21 -6.28 -14.97
CA GLU A 37 -6.22 -7.74 -14.84
C GLU A 37 -7.17 -8.22 -13.74
N ASN A 38 -7.21 -7.51 -12.61
CA ASN A 38 -8.02 -7.86 -11.44
C ASN A 38 -9.28 -6.98 -11.36
N THR A 39 -10.08 -6.98 -12.42
CA THR A 39 -11.21 -6.06 -12.55
C THR A 39 -12.43 -6.75 -13.15
N ASP A 40 -13.60 -6.21 -12.87
CA ASP A 40 -14.88 -6.71 -13.38
C ASP A 40 -15.21 -6.14 -14.77
N ALA A 41 -16.07 -6.84 -15.51
CA ALA A 41 -16.47 -6.45 -16.86
C ALA A 41 -17.11 -5.04 -16.91
N SER A 42 -17.85 -4.65 -15.89
CA SER A 42 -18.47 -3.32 -15.79
C SER A 42 -17.43 -2.19 -15.78
N TRP A 43 -16.33 -2.42 -15.12
CA TRP A 43 -15.24 -1.45 -15.10
C TRP A 43 -14.50 -1.37 -16.44
N LEU A 44 -14.28 -2.51 -17.10
CA LEU A 44 -13.68 -2.52 -18.45
C LEU A 44 -14.56 -1.75 -19.44
N MET A 45 -15.89 -1.84 -19.33
CA MET A 45 -16.82 -1.03 -20.14
C MET A 45 -16.66 0.47 -19.81
N SER A 46 -16.57 0.84 -18.54
CA SER A 46 -16.32 2.24 -18.15
C SER A 46 -14.98 2.75 -18.67
N LEU A 47 -13.93 1.91 -18.68
CA LEU A 47 -12.64 2.24 -19.27
C LEU A 47 -12.76 2.49 -20.77
N GLU A 48 -13.47 1.64 -21.50
CA GLU A 48 -13.74 1.82 -22.94
C GLU A 48 -14.43 3.14 -23.20
N ASP A 49 -15.48 3.47 -22.45
CA ASP A 49 -16.23 4.73 -22.60
C ASP A 49 -15.32 5.96 -22.33
N ASN A 50 -14.51 5.93 -21.28
CA ASN A 50 -13.59 7.03 -20.97
C ASN A 50 -12.51 7.19 -22.06
N LEU A 51 -12.00 6.10 -22.59
CA LEU A 51 -11.07 6.14 -23.71
C LEU A 51 -11.71 6.73 -24.98
N ARG A 52 -12.96 6.40 -25.27
CA ARG A 52 -13.71 6.99 -26.39
C ARG A 52 -13.89 8.50 -26.20
N VAL A 53 -14.18 8.97 -24.99
CA VAL A 53 -14.26 10.41 -24.70
C VAL A 53 -12.91 11.07 -24.96
N LEU A 54 -11.81 10.47 -24.50
CA LEU A 54 -10.46 10.99 -24.73
C LEU A 54 -10.12 11.03 -26.24
N LEU A 55 -10.42 9.96 -26.98
CA LEU A 55 -10.17 9.91 -28.41
C LEU A 55 -10.92 11.02 -29.17
N ARG A 56 -12.16 11.35 -28.78
CA ARG A 56 -12.95 12.42 -29.39
C ARG A 56 -12.37 13.82 -29.19
N MET A 57 -11.40 14.01 -28.28
CA MET A 57 -10.64 15.25 -28.17
C MET A 57 -9.59 15.41 -29.26
N VAL A 58 -9.20 14.32 -29.93
CA VAL A 58 -8.25 14.34 -31.06
C VAL A 58 -8.93 14.95 -32.28
N ARG A 59 -8.58 16.20 -32.59
CA ARG A 59 -9.07 16.99 -33.71
C ARG A 59 -8.11 16.89 -34.91
N PRO A 60 -8.48 17.35 -36.12
CA PRO A 60 -7.58 17.30 -37.29
C PRO A 60 -6.23 18.01 -37.09
N GLU A 61 -6.19 19.05 -36.25
CA GLU A 61 -5.00 19.82 -35.89
C GLU A 61 -4.16 19.17 -34.80
N LEU A 62 -4.75 18.24 -34.06
CA LEU A 62 -4.13 17.54 -32.92
C LEU A 62 -3.94 16.06 -33.27
N ARG A 63 -2.77 15.53 -33.02
CA ARG A 63 -2.49 14.09 -33.16
C ARG A 63 -2.08 13.49 -31.81
N MET A 64 -2.37 12.24 -31.63
CA MET A 64 -2.06 11.48 -30.43
C MET A 64 -1.14 10.32 -30.74
N GLN A 65 -0.16 10.08 -29.89
CA GLN A 65 0.61 8.85 -29.87
C GLN A 65 0.42 8.18 -28.51
N VAL A 66 0.11 6.89 -28.53
CA VAL A 66 0.15 6.04 -27.35
C VAL A 66 1.36 5.12 -27.49
N ALA A 67 2.27 5.22 -26.53
CA ALA A 67 3.50 4.45 -26.48
C ALA A 67 3.47 3.56 -25.23
N TRP A 68 3.44 2.26 -25.41
CA TRP A 68 3.64 1.29 -24.37
C TRP A 68 5.01 0.63 -24.58
N SER A 69 5.80 0.51 -23.52
CA SER A 69 7.12 -0.10 -23.59
C SER A 69 7.42 -0.90 -22.34
N VAL A 70 8.39 -1.80 -22.43
CA VAL A 70 8.82 -2.64 -21.32
C VAL A 70 10.34 -2.75 -21.28
N ASP A 71 10.88 -2.57 -20.08
CA ASP A 71 12.29 -2.71 -19.75
C ASP A 71 12.50 -3.40 -18.38
N SER A 72 13.71 -3.42 -17.88
CA SER A 72 14.07 -3.99 -16.57
C SER A 72 14.44 -2.93 -15.52
N ASP A 73 14.31 -1.63 -15.84
CA ASP A 73 14.90 -0.56 -15.04
C ASP A 73 14.00 -0.08 -13.89
N TYR A 74 14.17 -0.67 -12.71
CA TYR A 74 13.55 -0.24 -11.46
C TYR A 74 14.48 0.54 -10.53
N ARG A 75 15.60 1.08 -11.04
CA ARG A 75 16.59 1.75 -10.19
C ARG A 75 16.01 2.91 -9.39
N LYS A 76 15.17 3.74 -10.00
CA LYS A 76 14.52 4.88 -9.31
C LYS A 76 13.67 4.42 -8.11
N GLU A 77 12.91 3.34 -8.26
CA GLU A 77 12.07 2.78 -7.20
C GLU A 77 12.89 2.13 -6.09
N LEU A 78 13.96 1.42 -6.46
CA LEU A 78 14.89 0.81 -5.50
C LEU A 78 15.67 1.86 -4.71
N GLU A 79 16.13 2.91 -5.35
CA GLU A 79 16.79 4.04 -4.68
C GLU A 79 15.85 4.69 -3.66
N ARG A 80 14.61 5.01 -4.05
CA ARG A 80 13.60 5.54 -3.12
C ARG A 80 13.34 4.60 -1.94
N TYR A 81 13.24 3.29 -2.19
CA TYR A 81 13.07 2.30 -1.13
C TYR A 81 14.22 2.32 -0.14
N ARG A 82 15.45 2.54 -0.59
CA ARG A 82 16.66 2.65 0.23
C ARG A 82 16.69 3.97 0.99
N GLU A 83 16.57 5.11 0.29
CA GLU A 83 16.65 6.46 0.85
C GLU A 83 15.62 6.73 1.95
N LYS A 84 14.39 6.21 1.81
CA LYS A 84 13.31 6.38 2.79
C LYS A 84 13.68 5.92 4.20
N THR A 85 14.65 5.06 4.36
CA THR A 85 15.06 4.54 5.68
C THR A 85 16.43 5.03 6.13
N GLU A 86 17.18 5.76 5.32
CA GLU A 86 18.53 6.23 5.67
C GLU A 86 18.54 7.16 6.88
N THR A 87 17.53 7.98 7.02
CA THR A 87 17.38 8.94 8.14
C THR A 87 16.69 8.37 9.38
N LEU A 88 16.16 7.14 9.29
CA LEU A 88 15.41 6.49 10.36
C LEU A 88 16.35 5.72 11.29
N PRO A 89 15.92 5.43 12.55
CA PRO A 89 16.69 4.61 13.46
C PRO A 89 17.00 3.22 12.89
N GLN A 90 18.28 2.90 12.80
CA GLN A 90 18.74 1.64 12.20
C GLN A 90 18.93 0.56 13.26
N ASP A 91 18.43 -0.65 12.98
CA ASP A 91 18.78 -1.85 13.71
C ASP A 91 19.53 -2.85 12.80
N ARG A 92 20.36 -3.70 13.40
CA ARG A 92 21.27 -4.59 12.65
C ARG A 92 20.52 -5.58 11.74
N TRP A 93 19.33 -6.01 12.14
CA TRP A 93 18.58 -7.04 11.44
C TRP A 93 17.82 -6.47 10.24
N SER A 94 17.04 -5.43 10.45
CA SER A 94 16.26 -4.83 9.35
C SER A 94 17.16 -4.15 8.31
N THR A 95 18.23 -3.45 8.75
CA THR A 95 19.20 -2.84 7.84
C THR A 95 19.79 -3.88 6.91
N ARG A 96 20.33 -4.99 7.49
CA ARG A 96 20.89 -6.06 6.68
C ARG A 96 19.87 -6.68 5.71
N SER A 97 18.67 -6.97 6.19
CA SER A 97 17.62 -7.58 5.36
C SER A 97 17.23 -6.67 4.19
N ARG A 98 17.14 -5.36 4.41
CA ARG A 98 16.85 -4.39 3.36
C ARG A 98 17.98 -4.24 2.36
N GLU A 99 19.24 -4.21 2.82
CA GLU A 99 20.43 -4.17 1.93
C GLU A 99 20.55 -5.42 1.06
N GLU A 100 20.38 -6.61 1.63
CA GLU A 100 20.39 -7.87 0.88
C GLU A 100 19.27 -7.91 -0.17
N ARG A 101 18.09 -7.36 0.15
CA ARG A 101 16.98 -7.24 -0.78
C ARG A 101 17.28 -6.25 -1.89
N TYR A 102 17.80 -5.06 -1.55
CA TYR A 102 18.24 -4.07 -2.54
C TYR A 102 19.24 -4.69 -3.51
N ASN A 103 20.30 -5.31 -3.01
CA ASN A 103 21.33 -5.94 -3.83
C ASN A 103 20.77 -7.08 -4.72
N ARG A 104 19.81 -7.85 -4.20
CA ARG A 104 19.13 -8.91 -4.97
C ARG A 104 18.35 -8.34 -6.15
N TYR A 105 17.63 -7.26 -5.95
CA TYR A 105 16.87 -6.64 -7.02
C TYR A 105 17.74 -5.85 -7.99
N ASP A 106 18.77 -5.18 -7.52
CA ASP A 106 19.78 -4.55 -8.36
C ASP A 106 20.46 -5.58 -9.30
N GLN A 107 20.82 -6.76 -8.76
CA GLN A 107 21.32 -7.85 -9.58
C GLN A 107 20.27 -8.36 -10.60
N LYS A 108 19.01 -8.47 -10.21
CA LYS A 108 17.93 -8.86 -11.13
C LYS A 108 17.73 -7.83 -12.25
N ILE A 109 17.92 -6.53 -11.99
CA ILE A 109 17.91 -5.48 -13.03
C ILE A 109 19.06 -5.72 -14.01
N LYS A 110 20.28 -5.92 -13.52
CA LYS A 110 21.48 -6.18 -14.32
C LYS A 110 21.36 -7.46 -15.16
N ASP A 111 20.69 -8.46 -14.62
CA ASP A 111 20.41 -9.73 -15.31
C ASP A 111 19.20 -9.67 -16.25
N HIS A 112 18.55 -8.52 -16.43
CA HIS A 112 17.32 -8.34 -17.23
C HIS A 112 16.19 -9.32 -16.85
N LYS A 113 16.02 -9.60 -15.53
CA LYS A 113 15.02 -10.53 -14.98
C LYS A 113 13.77 -9.84 -14.46
N LEU A 114 13.80 -8.51 -14.31
CA LEU A 114 12.64 -7.73 -13.91
C LEU A 114 11.92 -7.19 -15.14
N ARG A 115 10.64 -6.89 -14.97
CA ARG A 115 9.77 -6.37 -16.01
C ARG A 115 9.07 -5.12 -15.53
N ARG A 116 9.43 -3.97 -16.10
CA ARG A 116 8.80 -2.68 -15.84
C ARG A 116 8.08 -2.19 -17.08
N GLU A 117 6.81 -1.90 -16.94
CA GLU A 117 5.95 -1.44 -18.01
C GLU A 117 5.77 0.07 -17.95
N HIS A 118 5.82 0.74 -19.10
CA HIS A 118 5.64 2.17 -19.23
C HIS A 118 4.49 2.43 -20.19
N LEU A 119 3.62 3.37 -19.84
CA LEU A 119 2.57 3.87 -20.71
C LEU A 119 2.68 5.38 -20.82
N GLN A 120 2.86 5.87 -22.04
CA GLN A 120 3.01 7.30 -22.32
C GLN A 120 2.02 7.74 -23.38
N PHE A 121 1.42 8.89 -23.17
CA PHE A 121 0.58 9.56 -24.16
C PHE A 121 1.28 10.84 -24.60
N TYR A 122 1.35 11.06 -25.91
CA TYR A 122 1.86 12.30 -26.48
C TYR A 122 0.76 12.96 -27.31
N PHE A 123 0.53 14.23 -27.08
CA PHE A 123 -0.36 15.06 -27.90
C PHE A 123 0.47 16.11 -28.62
N THR A 124 0.31 16.19 -29.94
CA THR A 124 1.11 17.12 -30.75
C THR A 124 0.21 17.91 -31.70
N SER A 125 0.35 19.23 -31.68
CA SER A 125 -0.35 20.16 -32.58
C SER A 125 0.56 20.66 -33.67
N ARG A 126 0.04 20.82 -34.87
CA ARG A 126 0.80 21.33 -35.99
C ARG A 126 0.87 22.87 -35.94
N LEU A 127 2.07 23.40 -36.05
CA LEU A 127 2.27 24.84 -36.23
C LEU A 127 2.01 25.26 -37.68
N ALA A 128 1.21 26.32 -37.88
CA ALA A 128 0.95 26.87 -39.21
C ALA A 128 2.26 27.40 -39.83
N GLY A 129 2.42 27.20 -41.16
CA GLY A 129 3.68 27.47 -41.84
C GLY A 129 4.25 28.91 -41.80
N LYS A 130 3.48 29.89 -41.33
CA LYS A 130 3.95 31.27 -41.05
C LYS A 130 4.66 31.42 -39.72
N ALA A 131 4.51 30.43 -38.84
CA ALA A 131 5.02 30.48 -37.46
C ALA A 131 6.54 30.52 -37.34
N MET A 132 7.25 29.97 -38.32
CA MET A 132 8.73 29.83 -38.26
C MET A 132 9.50 31.08 -38.75
N GLY A 133 8.83 32.11 -39.23
CA GLY A 133 9.42 33.40 -39.68
C GLY A 133 9.05 34.59 -38.79
N GLY A 134 8.26 34.38 -37.73
CA GLY A 134 7.89 35.43 -36.78
C GLY A 134 9.01 35.76 -35.81
N GLY A 135 9.03 37.03 -35.34
CA GLY A 135 9.98 37.46 -34.29
C GLY A 135 9.71 36.76 -32.94
N ARG A 136 10.55 37.06 -31.95
CA ARG A 136 10.51 36.51 -30.58
C ARG A 136 9.13 36.57 -29.92
N GLN A 137 8.43 37.69 -30.07
CA GLN A 137 7.08 37.88 -29.50
C GLN A 137 6.08 36.90 -30.08
N TYR A 138 6.12 36.61 -31.40
CA TYR A 138 5.24 35.63 -32.03
C TYR A 138 5.53 34.21 -31.58
N TYR A 139 6.79 33.87 -31.31
CA TYR A 139 7.18 32.59 -30.76
C TYR A 139 6.64 32.41 -29.31
N GLU A 140 6.75 33.47 -28.50
CA GLU A 140 6.19 33.45 -27.12
C GLU A 140 4.67 33.32 -27.14
N GLU A 141 3.94 33.97 -28.05
CA GLU A 141 2.49 33.81 -28.20
C GLU A 141 2.10 32.39 -28.59
N LEU A 142 2.84 31.74 -29.47
CA LEU A 142 2.64 30.35 -29.86
C LEU A 142 2.88 29.36 -28.71
N LEU A 143 3.94 29.55 -27.95
CA LEU A 143 4.20 28.75 -26.77
C LEU A 143 3.08 28.88 -25.75
N GLN A 144 2.61 30.10 -25.50
CA GLN A 144 1.49 30.33 -24.57
C GLN A 144 0.18 29.69 -25.06
N ALA A 145 -0.08 29.72 -26.36
CA ALA A 145 -1.24 29.07 -26.95
C ALA A 145 -1.15 27.53 -26.82
N ALA A 146 0.04 26.96 -27.11
CA ALA A 146 0.28 25.54 -26.97
C ALA A 146 0.17 25.09 -25.49
N LYS A 147 0.70 25.87 -24.56
CA LYS A 147 0.56 25.59 -23.12
C LYS A 147 -0.91 25.54 -22.68
N ARG A 148 -1.73 26.48 -23.13
CA ARG A 148 -3.16 26.47 -22.80
C ARG A 148 -3.84 25.21 -23.32
N GLU A 149 -3.58 24.83 -24.58
CA GLU A 149 -4.12 23.60 -25.18
C GLU A 149 -3.64 22.36 -24.40
N GLN A 150 -2.37 22.28 -24.03
CA GLN A 150 -1.84 21.15 -23.27
C GLN A 150 -2.40 21.09 -21.83
N ASN A 151 -2.64 22.23 -21.18
CA ASN A 151 -3.28 22.25 -19.86
C ASN A 151 -4.75 21.78 -19.91
N GLU A 152 -5.51 22.14 -20.97
CA GLU A 152 -6.86 21.62 -21.18
C GLU A 152 -6.85 20.10 -21.38
N LEU A 153 -5.89 19.58 -22.15
CA LEU A 153 -5.70 18.15 -22.38
C LEU A 153 -5.30 17.42 -21.10
N GLU A 154 -4.42 18.01 -20.29
CA GLU A 154 -3.98 17.45 -19.00
C GLU A 154 -5.16 17.32 -18.03
N GLU A 155 -5.98 18.38 -17.91
CA GLU A 155 -7.16 18.36 -17.04
C GLU A 155 -8.16 17.29 -17.48
N ALA A 156 -8.40 17.17 -18.79
CA ALA A 156 -9.26 16.13 -19.32
C ALA A 156 -8.71 14.72 -19.10
N LEU A 157 -7.41 14.50 -19.29
CA LEU A 157 -6.75 13.24 -18.98
C LEU A 157 -6.90 12.89 -17.50
N ARG A 158 -6.64 13.84 -16.60
CA ARG A 158 -6.77 13.65 -15.16
C ARG A 158 -8.21 13.31 -14.78
N GLN A 159 -9.20 13.95 -15.38
CA GLN A 159 -10.60 13.69 -15.14
C GLN A 159 -11.01 12.28 -15.62
N GLN A 160 -10.65 11.91 -16.85
CA GLN A 160 -11.03 10.61 -17.42
C GLN A 160 -10.35 9.42 -16.70
N PHE A 161 -9.07 9.51 -16.41
CA PHE A 161 -8.35 8.44 -15.73
C PHE A 161 -8.47 8.49 -14.21
N GLY A 162 -8.61 9.68 -13.61
CA GLY A 162 -8.82 9.81 -12.18
C GLY A 162 -10.12 9.15 -11.69
N SER A 163 -11.20 9.24 -12.48
CA SER A 163 -12.47 8.55 -12.19
C SER A 163 -12.33 7.02 -12.15
N LEU A 164 -11.33 6.49 -12.85
CA LEU A 164 -10.97 5.07 -12.90
C LEU A 164 -9.89 4.68 -11.87
N GLY A 165 -9.42 5.64 -11.06
CA GLY A 165 -8.33 5.45 -10.12
C GLY A 165 -6.94 5.48 -10.76
N GLY A 166 -6.83 5.90 -12.02
CA GLY A 166 -5.58 6.09 -12.73
C GLY A 166 -4.87 7.39 -12.34
N ARG A 167 -3.57 7.45 -12.58
CA ARG A 167 -2.73 8.62 -12.35
C ARG A 167 -2.15 9.12 -13.67
N VAL A 168 -2.20 10.43 -13.88
CA VAL A 168 -1.57 11.09 -15.04
C VAL A 168 -0.58 12.12 -14.51
N ALA A 169 0.66 11.98 -14.92
CA ALA A 169 1.74 12.92 -14.60
C ALA A 169 2.27 13.56 -15.89
N PRO A 170 2.24 14.89 -16.02
CA PRO A 170 2.86 15.57 -17.16
C PRO A 170 4.38 15.33 -17.13
N MET A 171 4.95 15.12 -18.30
CA MET A 171 6.38 14.92 -18.45
C MET A 171 7.12 16.27 -18.41
N SER A 172 8.18 16.32 -17.62
CA SER A 172 9.13 17.43 -17.61
C SER A 172 10.06 17.40 -18.84
N ASN A 173 10.84 18.46 -19.03
CA ASN A 173 11.91 18.48 -20.05
C ASN A 173 12.87 17.30 -19.88
N MET A 174 13.21 16.94 -18.62
CA MET A 174 14.10 15.82 -18.33
C MET A 174 13.45 14.48 -18.70
N ASP A 175 12.15 14.28 -18.41
CA ASP A 175 11.44 13.06 -18.77
C ASP A 175 11.34 12.90 -20.29
N HIS A 176 11.12 14.00 -21.01
CA HIS A 176 11.16 14.02 -22.48
C HIS A 176 12.55 13.66 -23.00
N PHE A 177 13.60 14.29 -22.42
CA PHE A 177 14.98 14.00 -22.78
C PHE A 177 15.32 12.52 -22.55
N GLU A 178 14.99 11.99 -21.36
CA GLU A 178 15.18 10.56 -21.05
C GLU A 178 14.49 9.65 -22.08
N SER A 179 13.26 9.96 -22.48
CA SER A 179 12.52 9.18 -23.48
C SER A 179 13.20 9.18 -24.84
N PHE A 180 13.72 10.33 -25.29
CA PHE A 180 14.50 10.43 -26.54
C PHE A 180 15.86 9.72 -26.41
N TYR A 181 16.55 9.92 -25.30
CA TYR A 181 17.86 9.32 -25.08
C TYR A 181 17.78 7.79 -25.08
N ARG A 182 16.81 7.20 -24.37
CA ARG A 182 16.52 5.77 -24.37
C ARG A 182 16.18 5.26 -25.79
N TYR A 183 15.47 6.05 -26.55
CA TYR A 183 15.08 5.67 -27.91
C TYR A 183 16.27 5.50 -28.84
N PHE A 184 17.27 6.40 -28.74
CA PHE A 184 18.45 6.45 -29.60
C PHE A 184 19.64 5.66 -29.07
N ASN A 185 19.74 5.48 -27.76
CA ASN A 185 20.89 4.86 -27.09
C ASN A 185 20.43 3.74 -26.13
N PRO A 186 19.96 2.61 -26.66
CA PRO A 186 19.55 1.48 -25.79
C PRO A 186 20.68 0.97 -24.89
N SER A 187 21.97 1.09 -25.30
CA SER A 187 23.11 0.67 -24.45
C SER A 187 23.31 1.52 -23.20
N ALA A 188 22.76 2.72 -23.17
CA ALA A 188 22.94 3.65 -22.07
C ALA A 188 22.42 3.12 -20.72
N PHE A 189 21.43 2.24 -20.76
CA PHE A 189 20.81 1.68 -19.58
C PHE A 189 21.51 0.45 -19.00
N GLU A 190 22.56 0.00 -19.68
CA GLU A 190 23.47 -1.02 -19.16
C GLU A 190 24.59 -0.41 -18.30
N ASN A 191 24.79 0.91 -18.36
CA ASN A 191 25.84 1.61 -17.65
C ASN A 191 25.28 2.30 -16.40
N ASP A 192 25.56 1.76 -15.22
CA ASP A 192 25.15 2.30 -13.93
C ASP A 192 25.72 3.70 -13.63
N ALA A 193 26.78 4.09 -14.31
CA ALA A 193 27.47 5.38 -14.11
C ALA A 193 26.86 6.54 -14.91
N LEU A 194 25.90 6.25 -15.82
CA LEU A 194 25.33 7.28 -16.67
C LEU A 194 24.31 8.13 -15.89
N LYS A 195 24.66 9.40 -15.67
CA LYS A 195 23.75 10.41 -15.15
C LYS A 195 23.24 11.27 -16.30
N LEU A 196 21.96 11.17 -16.60
CA LEU A 196 21.34 11.95 -17.68
C LEU A 196 21.39 13.45 -17.43
N ASP A 197 21.39 13.87 -16.16
CA ASP A 197 21.54 15.27 -15.77
C ASP A 197 22.86 15.89 -16.24
N ASP A 198 23.93 15.10 -16.33
CA ASP A 198 25.24 15.55 -16.79
C ASP A 198 25.30 15.77 -18.32
N ILE A 199 24.34 15.16 -19.06
CA ILE A 199 24.27 15.22 -20.54
C ILE A 199 23.25 16.27 -20.99
N TYR A 200 22.21 16.50 -20.21
CA TYR A 200 21.13 17.41 -20.56
C TYR A 200 21.61 18.88 -20.57
N ASP A 201 21.44 19.51 -21.76
CA ASP A 201 21.74 20.91 -21.97
C ASP A 201 20.55 21.59 -22.67
N PRO A 202 19.77 22.44 -21.97
CA PRO A 202 18.58 23.07 -22.54
C PRO A 202 18.87 23.98 -23.74
N SER A 203 20.12 24.36 -23.95
CA SER A 203 20.54 25.20 -25.11
C SER A 203 20.74 24.38 -26.40
N LYS A 204 20.83 23.06 -26.27
CA LYS A 204 21.10 22.17 -27.42
C LYS A 204 19.81 21.52 -27.95
N THR A 205 19.86 21.08 -29.18
CA THR A 205 18.81 20.27 -29.78
C THR A 205 18.85 18.84 -29.23
N VAL A 206 17.71 18.16 -29.24
CA VAL A 206 17.63 16.72 -28.90
C VAL A 206 18.62 15.89 -29.71
N ALA A 207 18.82 16.25 -31.00
CA ALA A 207 19.79 15.58 -31.85
C ALA A 207 21.24 15.72 -31.35
N GLU A 208 21.64 16.92 -30.92
CA GLU A 208 23.01 17.16 -30.43
C GLU A 208 23.28 16.45 -29.12
N MET A 209 22.26 16.25 -28.28
CA MET A 209 22.38 15.54 -27.01
C MET A 209 22.30 14.03 -27.14
N CYS A 210 21.46 13.50 -28.06
CA CYS A 210 21.13 12.07 -28.13
C CYS A 210 21.97 11.27 -29.11
N PHE A 211 22.62 11.90 -30.13
CA PHE A 211 23.39 11.16 -31.13
C PHE A 211 24.84 10.94 -30.70
N ASN A 212 25.07 9.95 -29.88
CA ASN A 212 26.40 9.55 -29.40
C ASN A 212 26.95 8.28 -30.03
N SER A 213 26.11 7.56 -30.82
CA SER A 213 26.44 6.25 -31.38
C SER A 213 26.31 6.19 -32.89
N GLU A 214 27.08 5.30 -33.52
CA GLU A 214 27.01 5.02 -34.95
C GLU A 214 25.81 4.15 -35.26
N ALA A 215 24.98 4.59 -36.20
CA ALA A 215 23.94 3.77 -36.82
C ALA A 215 24.49 3.04 -38.02
N SER A 216 24.48 1.72 -38.02
CA SER A 216 24.81 0.92 -39.21
C SER A 216 23.71 1.04 -40.26
N PRO A 217 24.04 1.14 -41.55
CA PRO A 217 23.03 1.26 -42.59
C PRO A 217 22.14 0.00 -42.64
N VAL A 218 20.85 0.24 -42.88
CA VAL A 218 19.88 -0.85 -43.11
C VAL A 218 20.24 -1.57 -44.42
N ARG A 219 20.43 -2.89 -44.34
CA ARG A 219 20.71 -3.71 -45.53
C ARG A 219 19.43 -4.04 -46.32
N MET A 220 19.49 -4.03 -47.64
CA MET A 220 18.36 -4.48 -48.44
C MET A 220 18.03 -5.95 -48.18
N GLY A 221 16.75 -6.25 -48.03
CA GLY A 221 16.26 -7.60 -47.70
C GLY A 221 16.26 -7.97 -46.23
N SER A 222 16.76 -7.07 -45.34
CA SER A 222 16.71 -7.27 -43.88
C SER A 222 15.59 -6.41 -43.27
N SER A 223 14.81 -7.00 -42.37
CA SER A 223 13.83 -6.30 -41.55
C SER A 223 14.47 -5.64 -40.31
N THR A 224 15.78 -5.78 -40.15
CA THR A 224 16.53 -5.28 -38.99
C THR A 224 17.67 -4.34 -39.43
N PHE A 225 18.02 -3.43 -38.57
CA PHE A 225 19.22 -2.58 -38.66
C PHE A 225 19.89 -2.46 -37.29
N LYS A 226 21.14 -2.08 -37.26
CA LYS A 226 21.89 -1.95 -36.01
C LYS A 226 21.99 -0.48 -35.59
N LEU A 227 21.66 -0.17 -34.37
CA LEU A 227 21.77 1.14 -33.74
C LEU A 227 22.31 0.96 -32.31
N ASP A 228 23.37 1.67 -31.96
CA ASP A 228 23.97 1.65 -30.64
C ASP A 228 24.29 0.22 -30.13
N GLY A 229 24.83 -0.60 -31.00
CA GLY A 229 25.15 -2.01 -30.70
C GLY A 229 23.95 -2.97 -30.74
N PHE A 230 22.71 -2.51 -30.82
CA PHE A 230 21.49 -3.32 -30.83
C PHE A 230 20.89 -3.47 -32.22
N TYR A 231 20.43 -4.65 -32.52
CA TYR A 231 19.60 -4.92 -33.70
C TYR A 231 18.18 -4.47 -33.43
N GLN A 232 17.63 -3.64 -34.32
CA GLN A 232 16.29 -3.07 -34.24
C GLN A 232 15.38 -3.78 -35.22
N GLY A 233 14.28 -4.32 -34.77
CA GLY A 233 13.28 -4.97 -35.63
C GLY A 233 11.93 -4.24 -35.58
N ILE A 234 11.18 -4.22 -36.70
CA ILE A 234 9.90 -3.55 -36.80
C ILE A 234 8.85 -4.48 -37.38
N CYS A 235 7.69 -4.52 -36.74
CA CYS A 235 6.52 -5.23 -37.23
C CYS A 235 5.32 -4.27 -37.20
N VAL A 236 4.57 -4.18 -38.31
CA VAL A 236 3.44 -3.26 -38.45
C VAL A 236 2.16 -4.08 -38.64
N VAL A 237 1.08 -3.69 -37.97
CA VAL A 237 -0.23 -4.28 -38.22
C VAL A 237 -0.76 -3.78 -39.57
N LYS A 238 -0.99 -4.71 -40.48
CA LYS A 238 -1.40 -4.45 -41.87
C LYS A 238 -2.91 -4.46 -42.04
N THR A 239 -3.59 -5.39 -41.34
CA THR A 239 -5.05 -5.53 -41.41
C THR A 239 -5.65 -5.58 -40.02
N LEU A 240 -6.82 -4.99 -39.87
CA LEU A 240 -7.55 -5.01 -38.59
C LEU A 240 -8.02 -6.41 -38.21
N PRO A 241 -8.18 -6.67 -36.90
CA PRO A 241 -8.86 -7.86 -36.40
C PRO A 241 -10.29 -7.95 -36.93
N LYS A 242 -10.84 -9.16 -36.99
CA LYS A 242 -12.24 -9.39 -37.39
C LYS A 242 -13.26 -8.90 -36.36
N PHE A 243 -12.85 -8.85 -35.08
CA PHE A 243 -13.59 -8.33 -33.94
C PHE A 243 -12.62 -7.73 -32.96
N THR A 244 -13.10 -6.80 -32.16
CA THR A 244 -12.32 -6.17 -31.08
C THR A 244 -13.08 -6.24 -29.76
N TYR A 245 -12.35 -6.18 -28.66
CA TYR A 245 -12.88 -6.06 -27.31
C TYR A 245 -11.82 -5.46 -26.40
N ILE A 246 -12.24 -4.74 -25.38
CA ILE A 246 -11.33 -4.07 -24.45
C ILE A 246 -10.42 -5.09 -23.74
N GLY A 247 -9.13 -4.81 -23.71
CA GLY A 247 -8.10 -5.70 -23.12
C GLY A 247 -7.53 -6.74 -24.06
N MET A 248 -7.95 -6.83 -25.34
CA MET A 248 -7.37 -7.78 -26.32
C MET A 248 -5.89 -7.57 -26.56
N MET A 249 -5.39 -6.34 -26.35
CA MET A 249 -3.97 -6.00 -26.51
C MET A 249 -3.05 -6.69 -25.50
N ARG A 250 -3.59 -7.34 -24.46
CA ARG A 250 -2.82 -8.20 -23.53
C ARG A 250 -1.99 -9.24 -24.28
N THR A 251 -2.48 -9.73 -25.40
CA THR A 251 -1.74 -10.68 -26.24
C THR A 251 -0.38 -10.15 -26.70
N LEU A 252 -0.25 -8.83 -26.84
CA LEU A 252 1.00 -8.15 -27.20
C LEU A 252 1.74 -7.56 -25.99
N THR A 253 1.02 -7.07 -24.95
CA THR A 253 1.67 -6.48 -23.79
C THR A 253 2.20 -7.52 -22.80
N GLN A 254 1.82 -8.80 -22.92
CA GLN A 254 2.21 -9.89 -22.02
C GLN A 254 3.16 -10.92 -22.67
N LEU A 255 4.00 -10.47 -23.61
CA LEU A 255 5.05 -11.32 -24.18
C LEU A 255 6.12 -11.64 -23.12
N ASP A 256 6.71 -12.83 -23.21
CA ASP A 256 7.66 -13.35 -22.21
C ASP A 256 9.09 -12.82 -22.38
N PHE A 257 9.29 -11.70 -23.07
CA PHE A 257 10.59 -11.04 -23.26
C PHE A 257 10.48 -9.53 -23.03
N LEU A 258 11.62 -8.89 -22.88
CA LEU A 258 11.79 -7.46 -22.65
C LEU A 258 12.24 -6.75 -23.94
N ASP A 259 12.46 -5.45 -23.85
CA ASP A 259 13.06 -4.64 -24.89
C ASP A 259 12.22 -4.57 -26.17
N TYR A 260 10.93 -4.29 -25.99
CA TYR A 260 10.03 -3.96 -27.08
C TYR A 260 9.07 -2.83 -26.74
N GLN A 261 8.50 -2.24 -27.78
CA GLN A 261 7.60 -1.09 -27.68
C GLN A 261 6.42 -1.26 -28.63
N ILE A 262 5.21 -0.90 -28.18
CA ILE A 262 3.99 -0.88 -28.99
C ILE A 262 3.59 0.58 -29.17
N ILE A 263 3.49 1.04 -30.41
CA ILE A 263 3.19 2.43 -30.77
C ILE A 263 1.88 2.49 -31.54
N CYS A 264 0.95 3.32 -31.06
CA CYS A 264 -0.26 3.72 -31.77
C CYS A 264 -0.17 5.20 -32.12
N ASN A 265 0.01 5.53 -33.40
CA ASN A 265 -0.09 6.91 -33.89
C ASN A 265 -1.50 7.12 -34.42
N ILE A 266 -2.20 8.11 -33.88
CA ILE A 266 -3.63 8.34 -34.09
C ILE A 266 -3.86 9.73 -34.66
N GLU A 267 -4.63 9.81 -35.76
CA GLU A 267 -5.12 11.04 -36.33
C GLU A 267 -6.65 10.97 -36.53
N ALA A 268 -7.31 12.08 -36.33
CA ALA A 268 -8.74 12.17 -36.58
C ALA A 268 -9.09 11.93 -38.06
N GLY A 269 -10.12 11.16 -38.30
CA GLY A 269 -10.77 11.04 -39.60
C GLY A 269 -11.75 12.19 -39.83
N ASP A 270 -12.14 12.38 -41.06
CA ASP A 270 -13.15 13.36 -41.45
C ASP A 270 -14.50 12.62 -41.55
N VAL A 271 -15.40 12.85 -40.61
CA VAL A 271 -16.69 12.16 -40.50
C VAL A 271 -17.51 12.34 -41.80
N GLU A 272 -17.53 13.57 -42.33
CA GLU A 272 -18.32 13.87 -43.52
C GLU A 272 -17.75 13.24 -44.78
N LYS A 273 -16.42 13.30 -44.95
CA LYS A 273 -15.75 12.61 -46.10
C LYS A 273 -15.95 11.09 -46.03
N ASP A 274 -15.86 10.51 -44.81
CA ASP A 274 -16.04 9.07 -44.63
C ASP A 274 -17.49 8.65 -44.85
N ARG A 275 -18.46 9.48 -44.46
CA ARG A 275 -19.88 9.29 -44.73
C ARG A 275 -20.14 9.28 -46.26
N VAL A 276 -19.73 10.36 -46.95
CA VAL A 276 -19.88 10.50 -48.42
C VAL A 276 -19.17 9.38 -49.16
N ALA A 277 -17.96 9.01 -48.76
CA ALA A 277 -17.23 7.90 -49.39
C ALA A 277 -17.97 6.56 -49.18
N THR A 278 -18.58 6.34 -48.04
CA THR A 278 -19.36 5.13 -47.73
C THR A 278 -20.66 5.09 -48.53
N GLU A 279 -21.36 6.24 -48.64
CA GLU A 279 -22.55 6.39 -49.50
C GLU A 279 -22.23 6.11 -50.99
N GLY A 280 -21.12 6.69 -51.47
CA GLY A 280 -20.66 6.41 -52.82
C GLY A 280 -20.27 4.93 -53.08
N LYS A 281 -19.79 4.23 -52.03
CA LYS A 281 -19.54 2.80 -52.11
C LYS A 281 -20.84 2.00 -52.14
N VAL A 282 -21.83 2.34 -51.32
CA VAL A 282 -23.16 1.72 -51.36
C VAL A 282 -23.79 1.89 -52.73
N ALA A 283 -23.84 3.12 -53.27
CA ALA A 283 -24.40 3.41 -54.58
C ALA A 283 -23.72 2.65 -55.72
N ARG A 284 -22.43 2.38 -55.60
CA ARG A 284 -21.71 1.54 -56.60
C ARG A 284 -22.07 0.05 -56.48
N LEU A 285 -22.18 -0.46 -55.27
CA LEU A 285 -22.49 -1.86 -55.01
C LEU A 285 -23.95 -2.22 -55.39
N GLU A 286 -24.85 -1.28 -55.23
CA GLU A 286 -26.28 -1.42 -55.56
C GLU A 286 -26.54 -1.51 -57.07
N ARG A 287 -25.61 -1.05 -57.92
CA ARG A 287 -25.69 -1.17 -59.39
C ARG A 287 -25.42 -2.58 -59.92
N GLY A 288 -24.88 -3.46 -59.08
CA GLY A 288 -24.56 -4.83 -59.47
C GLY A 288 -25.67 -5.83 -59.10
N LYS A 289 -25.51 -7.09 -59.56
CA LYS A 289 -26.41 -8.16 -59.19
C LYS A 289 -26.27 -8.47 -57.69
N ILE A 290 -27.35 -8.28 -56.94
CA ILE A 290 -27.37 -8.45 -55.48
C ILE A 290 -27.32 -9.95 -55.17
N THR A 291 -26.25 -10.37 -54.54
CA THR A 291 -26.08 -11.70 -53.94
C THR A 291 -26.31 -11.62 -52.43
N PRO A 292 -26.65 -12.75 -51.76
CA PRO A 292 -26.82 -12.71 -50.30
C PRO A 292 -25.59 -12.15 -49.51
N SER A 293 -24.40 -12.45 -49.99
CA SER A 293 -23.15 -11.90 -49.40
C SER A 293 -23.02 -10.40 -49.62
N LEU A 294 -23.42 -9.91 -50.81
CA LEU A 294 -23.43 -8.47 -51.13
C LEU A 294 -24.48 -7.73 -50.29
N GLU A 295 -25.66 -8.34 -50.12
CA GLU A 295 -26.75 -7.76 -49.31
C GLU A 295 -26.32 -7.62 -47.84
N ALA A 296 -25.67 -8.62 -47.26
CA ALA A 296 -25.08 -8.51 -45.91
C ALA A 296 -24.03 -7.38 -45.79
N THR A 297 -23.25 -7.18 -46.85
CA THR A 297 -22.27 -6.09 -46.96
C THR A 297 -22.96 -4.73 -47.05
N LEU A 298 -23.99 -4.60 -47.87
CA LEU A 298 -24.78 -3.37 -48.00
C LEU A 298 -25.46 -2.99 -46.69
N GLN A 299 -26.03 -3.95 -45.97
CA GLN A 299 -26.63 -3.72 -44.69
C GLN A 299 -25.63 -3.18 -43.65
N LYS A 300 -24.43 -3.75 -43.59
CA LYS A 300 -23.33 -3.24 -42.74
C LYS A 300 -22.96 -1.80 -43.10
N LEU A 301 -22.81 -1.49 -44.38
CA LEU A 301 -22.45 -0.14 -44.85
C LEU A 301 -23.55 0.87 -44.57
N ARG A 302 -24.82 0.50 -44.77
CA ARG A 302 -25.97 1.37 -44.41
C ARG A 302 -26.03 1.65 -42.90
N THR A 303 -25.80 0.63 -42.09
CA THR A 303 -25.70 0.80 -40.61
C THR A 303 -24.56 1.75 -40.24
N ARG A 304 -23.39 1.61 -40.90
CA ARG A 304 -22.26 2.53 -40.68
C ARG A 304 -22.62 3.97 -41.06
N ILE A 305 -23.26 4.19 -42.24
CA ILE A 305 -23.72 5.53 -42.63
C ILE A 305 -24.62 6.16 -41.56
N ARG A 306 -25.58 5.40 -41.02
CA ARG A 306 -26.47 5.87 -39.97
C ARG A 306 -25.68 6.28 -38.72
N ARG A 307 -24.74 5.43 -38.26
CA ARG A 307 -23.93 5.69 -37.07
C ARG A 307 -23.02 6.91 -37.24
N LEU A 308 -22.46 7.13 -38.44
CA LEU A 308 -21.68 8.34 -38.76
C LEU A 308 -22.58 9.59 -38.77
N SER A 309 -23.80 9.51 -39.35
CA SER A 309 -24.72 10.62 -39.43
C SER A 309 -25.28 11.04 -38.10
N THR A 310 -25.34 10.12 -37.14
CA THR A 310 -25.81 10.43 -35.74
C THR A 310 -24.65 10.73 -34.80
N ASN A 311 -23.42 10.82 -35.26
CA ASN A 311 -22.20 10.96 -34.45
C ASN A 311 -22.06 9.88 -33.35
N GLU A 312 -22.72 8.73 -33.57
CA GLU A 312 -22.60 7.58 -32.65
C GLU A 312 -21.16 7.02 -32.65
N VAL A 313 -20.50 7.09 -33.82
CA VAL A 313 -19.09 6.71 -34.01
C VAL A 313 -18.30 7.82 -34.70
N VAL A 314 -17.02 7.89 -34.36
CA VAL A 314 -16.05 8.81 -35.00
C VAL A 314 -14.98 7.99 -35.68
N PRO A 315 -14.66 8.28 -36.95
CA PRO A 315 -13.60 7.58 -37.66
C PRO A 315 -12.22 8.12 -37.32
N TYR A 316 -11.25 7.23 -37.29
CA TYR A 316 -9.84 7.55 -37.07
C TYR A 316 -8.96 6.80 -38.08
N ARG A 317 -7.74 7.28 -38.20
CA ARG A 317 -6.65 6.59 -38.89
C ARG A 317 -5.52 6.35 -37.92
N MET A 318 -5.00 5.11 -37.90
CA MET A 318 -3.92 4.79 -36.97
C MET A 318 -2.82 3.97 -37.66
N HIS A 319 -1.60 4.10 -37.15
CA HIS A 319 -0.57 3.08 -37.28
C HIS A 319 -0.45 2.32 -35.94
N LEU A 320 -0.43 1.01 -36.04
CA LEU A 320 -0.09 0.14 -34.90
C LEU A 320 1.22 -0.57 -35.25
N ILE A 321 2.29 -0.19 -34.55
CA ILE A 321 3.66 -0.61 -34.81
C ILE A 321 4.22 -1.25 -33.58
N VAL A 322 4.91 -2.39 -33.73
CA VAL A 322 5.70 -3.00 -32.65
C VAL A 322 7.17 -2.92 -33.05
N ARG A 323 7.97 -2.28 -32.22
CA ARG A 323 9.42 -2.21 -32.32
C ARG A 323 10.04 -3.10 -31.25
N VAL A 324 11.10 -3.80 -31.62
CA VAL A 324 11.87 -4.66 -30.70
C VAL A 324 13.36 -4.43 -30.94
N TRP A 325 14.17 -4.62 -29.91
CA TRP A 325 15.61 -4.53 -30.00
C TRP A 325 16.29 -5.63 -29.20
N ASP A 326 17.48 -6.05 -29.65
CA ASP A 326 18.31 -7.05 -29.00
C ASP A 326 19.78 -6.89 -29.43
N LYS A 327 20.71 -7.35 -28.60
CA LYS A 327 22.14 -7.41 -28.95
C LYS A 327 22.44 -8.51 -29.97
N ASP A 328 21.70 -9.60 -29.88
CA ASP A 328 21.85 -10.74 -30.78
C ASP A 328 20.84 -10.64 -31.95
N PRO A 329 21.28 -10.80 -33.19
CA PRO A 329 20.39 -10.75 -34.37
C PRO A 329 19.37 -11.90 -34.42
N ASP A 330 19.73 -13.09 -33.91
CA ASP A 330 18.87 -14.28 -33.94
C ASP A 330 17.78 -14.15 -32.85
N ASP A 331 18.13 -13.61 -31.67
CA ASP A 331 17.16 -13.28 -30.63
C ASP A 331 16.20 -12.18 -31.09
N CYS A 332 16.70 -11.14 -31.74
CA CYS A 332 15.85 -10.09 -32.34
C CYS A 332 14.87 -10.68 -33.36
N ALA A 333 15.32 -11.60 -34.23
CA ALA A 333 14.47 -12.28 -35.23
C ALA A 333 13.44 -13.21 -34.56
N SER A 334 13.83 -13.87 -33.46
CA SER A 334 12.96 -14.72 -32.64
C SER A 334 11.85 -13.91 -31.98
N LYS A 335 12.18 -12.76 -31.36
CA LYS A 335 11.23 -11.79 -30.80
C LYS A 335 10.26 -11.27 -31.91
N LEU A 336 10.73 -10.92 -33.08
CA LEU A 336 9.87 -10.53 -34.21
C LEU A 336 8.89 -11.64 -34.62
N SER A 337 9.35 -12.89 -34.67
CA SER A 337 8.49 -14.03 -34.97
C SER A 337 7.39 -14.21 -33.90
N ALA A 338 7.72 -14.06 -32.62
CA ALA A 338 6.75 -14.11 -31.52
C ALA A 338 5.72 -12.98 -31.61
N ILE A 339 6.16 -11.75 -31.95
CA ILE A 339 5.28 -10.59 -32.17
C ILE A 339 4.31 -10.88 -33.33
N ARG A 340 4.79 -11.38 -34.46
CA ARG A 340 3.96 -11.74 -35.63
C ARG A 340 2.88 -12.77 -35.25
N ASN A 341 3.26 -13.80 -34.52
CA ASN A 341 2.34 -14.83 -34.04
C ASN A 341 1.29 -14.25 -33.07
N SER A 342 1.67 -13.30 -32.25
CA SER A 342 0.77 -12.63 -31.31
C SER A 342 -0.19 -11.68 -32.04
N ILE A 343 0.27 -10.98 -33.08
CA ILE A 343 -0.62 -10.18 -33.94
C ILE A 343 -1.65 -11.07 -34.64
N LEU A 344 -1.26 -12.24 -35.10
CA LEU A 344 -2.20 -13.18 -35.71
C LEU A 344 -3.28 -13.65 -34.73
N LYS A 345 -2.93 -13.81 -33.44
CA LYS A 345 -3.88 -14.14 -32.37
C LYS A 345 -4.87 -12.99 -32.05
N LEU A 346 -4.58 -11.77 -32.45
CA LEU A 346 -5.49 -10.63 -32.34
C LEU A 346 -6.62 -10.75 -33.40
N GLY A 347 -7.57 -11.64 -33.21
CA GLY A 347 -8.73 -11.80 -34.06
C GLY A 347 -8.39 -12.03 -35.56
N GLY A 348 -7.23 -12.62 -35.85
CA GLY A 348 -6.77 -12.87 -37.24
C GLY A 348 -6.20 -11.65 -37.96
N ALA A 349 -5.71 -10.67 -37.22
CA ALA A 349 -4.99 -9.53 -37.81
C ALA A 349 -3.73 -10.00 -38.53
N GLN A 350 -3.35 -9.28 -39.59
CA GLN A 350 -2.13 -9.57 -40.33
C GLN A 350 -1.07 -8.50 -40.07
N SER A 351 0.18 -8.93 -40.07
CA SER A 351 1.34 -8.07 -39.88
C SER A 351 2.14 -7.91 -41.18
N TYR A 352 2.97 -6.88 -41.21
CA TYR A 352 3.95 -6.60 -42.24
C TYR A 352 5.30 -6.28 -41.58
N GLU A 353 6.34 -6.96 -42.05
CA GLU A 353 7.72 -6.65 -41.67
C GLU A 353 8.37 -5.90 -42.84
N PRO A 354 8.79 -4.63 -42.65
CA PRO A 354 9.39 -3.85 -43.73
C PRO A 354 10.80 -4.38 -44.01
N THR A 355 11.09 -4.64 -45.31
CA THR A 355 12.39 -5.14 -45.78
C THR A 355 13.16 -4.13 -46.62
N LEU A 356 12.48 -3.06 -47.05
CA LEU A 356 13.13 -1.98 -47.79
C LEU A 356 13.72 -0.95 -46.81
N PRO A 357 14.98 -0.53 -46.95
CA PRO A 357 15.64 0.40 -46.04
C PRO A 357 14.87 1.69 -45.76
N THR A 358 14.20 2.22 -46.78
CA THR A 358 13.37 3.42 -46.66
C THR A 358 12.13 3.17 -45.81
N SER A 359 11.47 2.02 -45.96
CA SER A 359 10.30 1.64 -45.21
C SER A 359 10.66 1.36 -43.72
N VAL A 360 11.73 0.60 -43.50
CA VAL A 360 12.25 0.33 -42.14
C VAL A 360 12.52 1.66 -41.41
N ARG A 361 13.24 2.57 -42.07
CA ARG A 361 13.54 3.90 -41.50
C ARG A 361 12.27 4.69 -41.21
N ASN A 362 11.29 4.70 -42.11
CA ASN A 362 10.08 5.48 -41.95
C ASN A 362 9.23 4.97 -40.78
N TYR A 363 9.07 3.65 -40.66
CA TYR A 363 8.35 3.07 -39.51
C TYR A 363 9.11 3.25 -38.21
N TRP A 364 10.43 3.12 -38.20
CA TRP A 364 11.25 3.39 -37.05
C TRP A 364 11.09 4.84 -36.59
N GLN A 365 11.09 5.82 -37.50
CA GLN A 365 10.82 7.21 -37.12
C GLN A 365 9.42 7.44 -36.57
N LEU A 366 8.41 6.70 -36.98
CA LEU A 366 7.06 6.75 -36.44
C LEU A 366 6.97 6.23 -34.99
N CYS A 367 7.97 5.50 -34.55
CA CYS A 367 8.08 5.06 -33.16
C CYS A 367 8.74 6.08 -32.22
N MET A 368 9.33 7.15 -32.75
CA MET A 368 9.98 8.19 -31.96
C MET A 368 8.98 8.92 -31.07
N PRO A 369 9.34 9.27 -29.81
CA PRO A 369 8.43 9.94 -28.87
C PRO A 369 7.74 11.17 -29.50
N GLY A 370 6.40 11.17 -29.51
CA GLY A 370 5.57 12.25 -30.01
C GLY A 370 5.66 12.56 -31.54
N TRP A 371 6.39 11.77 -32.32
CA TRP A 371 6.57 12.02 -33.75
C TRP A 371 5.39 11.53 -34.58
N THR A 372 4.28 12.23 -34.57
CA THR A 372 3.01 11.84 -35.20
C THR A 372 2.76 12.49 -36.58
N TRP A 373 3.48 13.56 -36.91
CA TRP A 373 3.27 14.37 -38.13
C TRP A 373 4.10 13.91 -39.35
N ALA A 374 4.65 12.70 -39.30
CA ALA A 374 5.35 12.15 -40.44
C ALA A 374 4.41 11.92 -41.65
N ASN A 375 4.88 12.23 -42.81
CA ASN A 375 4.08 12.10 -44.07
C ASN A 375 4.24 10.70 -44.68
N TYR A 376 3.90 9.66 -43.89
CA TYR A 376 3.98 8.27 -44.32
C TYR A 376 2.64 7.58 -44.09
N ASN A 377 2.02 7.04 -45.13
CA ASN A 377 0.64 6.56 -45.08
C ASN A 377 0.48 5.07 -45.30
N ASP A 378 1.57 4.33 -45.66
CA ASP A 378 1.48 2.91 -45.89
C ASP A 378 0.99 2.17 -44.68
N PHE A 379 0.03 1.27 -44.85
CA PHE A 379 -0.63 0.48 -43.84
C PHE A 379 -1.26 1.29 -42.69
N LYS A 380 -1.71 2.52 -42.93
CA LYS A 380 -2.64 3.20 -42.03
C LYS A 380 -3.96 2.46 -41.98
N LEU A 381 -4.37 2.10 -40.79
CA LEU A 381 -5.62 1.42 -40.52
C LEU A 381 -6.75 2.44 -40.34
N TYR A 382 -7.93 2.13 -40.89
CA TYR A 382 -9.14 2.89 -40.65
C TYR A 382 -9.96 2.23 -39.55
N VAL A 383 -10.21 2.94 -38.48
CA VAL A 383 -10.89 2.43 -37.27
C VAL A 383 -11.96 3.40 -36.82
N GLU A 384 -12.97 2.92 -36.12
CA GLU A 384 -13.94 3.72 -35.39
C GLU A 384 -13.48 3.87 -33.92
N ASP A 385 -13.94 4.90 -33.21
CA ASP A 385 -13.55 5.19 -31.82
C ASP A 385 -13.68 3.96 -30.90
N VAL A 386 -14.72 3.13 -31.04
CA VAL A 386 -14.92 1.90 -30.27
C VAL A 386 -13.78 0.91 -30.50
N ASN A 387 -13.51 0.58 -31.77
CA ASN A 387 -12.46 -0.38 -32.11
C ASN A 387 -11.06 0.17 -31.79
N LEU A 388 -10.88 1.49 -31.87
CA LEU A 388 -9.62 2.13 -31.53
C LEU A 388 -9.35 2.03 -30.03
N ALA A 389 -10.36 2.26 -29.17
CA ALA A 389 -10.23 2.09 -27.72
C ALA A 389 -9.77 0.66 -27.36
N ASP A 390 -10.34 -0.35 -28.01
CA ASP A 390 -9.96 -1.76 -27.82
C ASP A 390 -8.51 -2.10 -28.23
N LEU A 391 -7.99 -1.36 -29.21
CA LEU A 391 -6.66 -1.57 -29.78
C LEU A 391 -5.56 -0.73 -29.11
N LEU A 392 -5.89 0.07 -28.09
CA LEU A 392 -4.87 0.77 -27.32
C LEU A 392 -4.13 -0.18 -26.37
N PRO A 393 -2.78 -0.10 -26.31
CA PRO A 393 -1.98 -0.95 -25.41
C PRO A 393 -1.98 -0.41 -23.99
N ILE A 394 -3.13 -0.40 -23.33
CA ILE A 394 -3.35 0.21 -22.01
C ILE A 394 -3.28 -0.78 -20.84
N SER A 395 -3.09 -2.07 -21.12
CA SER A 395 -2.97 -3.04 -20.03
C SER A 395 -1.61 -2.92 -19.36
N SER A 396 -1.64 -2.84 -18.03
CA SER A 396 -0.45 -2.82 -17.18
C SER A 396 -0.51 -3.92 -16.13
N THR A 397 0.66 -4.38 -15.69
CA THR A 397 0.79 -5.29 -14.55
C THR A 397 0.74 -4.46 -13.27
N PRO A 398 -0.16 -4.77 -12.32
CA PRO A 398 -0.29 -4.01 -11.09
C PRO A 398 0.96 -4.14 -10.21
N THR A 399 1.47 -3.01 -9.74
CA THR A 399 2.65 -2.91 -8.89
C THR A 399 2.33 -2.50 -7.43
N GLY A 400 1.05 -2.38 -7.08
CA GLY A 400 0.62 -1.93 -5.75
C GLY A 400 1.00 -0.49 -5.46
N ASP A 401 1.64 -0.25 -4.32
CA ASP A 401 2.13 1.07 -3.90
C ASP A 401 3.64 1.22 -4.08
N LEU A 402 4.17 0.85 -5.23
CA LEU A 402 5.60 0.77 -5.47
C LEU A 402 6.34 2.11 -5.26
N ASP A 403 5.74 3.24 -5.65
CA ASP A 403 6.31 4.57 -5.43
C ASP A 403 6.46 4.94 -3.94
N GLU A 404 5.57 4.41 -3.10
CA GLU A 404 5.53 4.66 -1.67
C GLU A 404 5.94 3.44 -0.83
N ALA A 405 6.53 2.44 -1.47
CA ALA A 405 6.80 1.14 -0.85
C ALA A 405 7.62 1.23 0.44
N GLU A 406 7.09 0.61 1.49
CA GLU A 406 7.80 0.30 2.73
C GLU A 406 8.38 -1.13 2.68
N ALA A 407 7.73 -2.02 1.92
CA ALA A 407 8.19 -3.36 1.61
C ALA A 407 8.03 -3.66 0.12
N ILE A 408 8.98 -4.41 -0.47
CA ILE A 408 8.98 -4.78 -1.88
C ILE A 408 9.07 -6.29 -2.06
N TYR A 409 8.35 -6.80 -3.06
CA TYR A 409 8.23 -8.22 -3.38
C TYR A 409 8.28 -8.45 -4.89
N ASP A 410 8.55 -9.68 -5.28
CA ASP A 410 8.40 -10.10 -6.66
C ASP A 410 6.93 -10.12 -7.05
N GLY A 411 6.60 -9.71 -8.25
CA GLY A 411 5.27 -9.80 -8.85
C GLY A 411 5.20 -10.84 -9.97
N PRO A 412 4.05 -10.96 -10.61
CA PRO A 412 3.91 -11.79 -11.81
C PRO A 412 4.83 -11.31 -12.93
N ARG A 413 5.33 -12.24 -13.73
CA ARG A 413 6.13 -11.96 -14.92
C ARG A 413 7.38 -11.09 -14.65
N GLY A 414 7.90 -11.07 -13.43
CA GLY A 414 9.07 -10.28 -13.06
C GLY A 414 8.78 -8.82 -12.71
N ALA A 415 7.51 -8.41 -12.56
CA ALA A 415 7.18 -7.11 -12.00
C ALA A 415 7.62 -7.00 -10.54
N LEU A 416 7.82 -5.78 -10.03
CA LEU A 416 7.95 -5.52 -8.60
C LEU A 416 6.60 -5.10 -8.01
N VAL A 417 6.34 -5.53 -6.79
CA VAL A 417 5.15 -5.13 -6.02
C VAL A 417 5.60 -4.40 -4.77
N GLY A 418 5.15 -3.17 -4.62
CA GLY A 418 5.35 -2.36 -3.42
C GLY A 418 4.16 -2.46 -2.48
N CYS A 419 4.44 -2.58 -1.20
CA CYS A 419 3.44 -2.59 -0.15
C CYS A 419 3.73 -1.48 0.86
N THR A 420 2.69 -0.82 1.34
CA THR A 420 2.72 0.09 2.48
C THR A 420 2.00 -0.54 3.66
N THR A 421 2.32 -0.12 4.89
CA THR A 421 1.64 -0.62 6.08
C THR A 421 0.74 0.44 6.67
N PHE A 422 1.30 1.49 7.23
CA PHE A 422 0.52 2.57 7.82
C PHE A 422 0.86 3.88 7.13
N VAL A 423 -0.01 4.32 6.23
CA VAL A 423 0.18 5.57 5.48
C VAL A 423 -0.47 6.74 6.23
N GLY A 424 0.15 7.16 7.33
CA GLY A 424 -0.23 8.41 7.98
C GLY A 424 0.26 9.61 7.16
N LYS A 425 -0.43 9.99 6.08
CA LYS A 425 -0.22 11.31 5.49
C LYS A 425 -0.75 12.35 6.47
N GLU A 426 0.03 13.39 6.78
CA GLU A 426 -0.45 14.55 7.50
C GLU A 426 -1.77 15.02 6.89
N GLY A 427 -2.83 15.11 7.71
CA GLY A 427 -4.18 15.49 7.26
C GLY A 427 -5.08 14.35 6.76
N SER A 428 -4.62 13.10 6.67
CA SER A 428 -5.51 11.98 6.37
C SER A 428 -6.39 11.64 7.57
N MET A 429 -7.70 11.83 7.44
CA MET A 429 -8.68 11.48 8.48
C MET A 429 -9.15 10.02 8.42
N ARG A 430 -8.56 9.18 7.57
CA ARG A 430 -9.09 7.85 7.30
C ARG A 430 -8.35 6.77 8.12
N PRO A 431 -9.05 5.77 8.69
CA PRO A 431 -8.40 4.65 9.37
C PRO A 431 -7.65 3.78 8.35
N GLU A 432 -6.45 3.34 8.73
CA GLU A 432 -5.53 2.64 7.82
C GLU A 432 -4.97 1.36 8.47
N HIS A 433 -5.82 0.63 9.21
CA HIS A 433 -5.41 -0.64 9.82
C HIS A 433 -5.31 -1.74 8.76
N GLY A 434 -4.67 -2.82 9.12
CA GLY A 434 -4.41 -3.94 8.24
C GLY A 434 -5.01 -5.26 8.71
N ILE A 435 -5.26 -6.15 7.75
CA ILE A 435 -5.76 -7.49 8.03
C ILE A 435 -5.10 -8.48 7.08
N MET A 436 -4.83 -9.68 7.57
CA MET A 436 -4.32 -10.79 6.75
C MET A 436 -5.24 -11.99 6.82
N PHE A 437 -5.50 -12.57 5.66
CA PHE A 437 -6.25 -13.83 5.52
C PHE A 437 -5.40 -14.91 4.88
N GLY A 438 -5.57 -16.14 5.31
CA GLY A 438 -4.92 -17.28 4.69
C GLY A 438 -5.10 -18.55 5.51
N ALA A 439 -5.24 -19.68 4.81
CA ALA A 439 -5.36 -20.99 5.44
C ALA A 439 -4.11 -21.34 6.30
N SER A 440 -4.26 -22.33 7.16
CA SER A 440 -3.09 -22.91 7.86
C SER A 440 -2.09 -23.47 6.84
N GLY A 441 -0.82 -23.27 7.05
CA GLY A 441 0.25 -23.67 6.11
C GLY A 441 0.44 -22.75 4.90
N ALA A 442 -0.36 -21.70 4.71
CA ALA A 442 -0.19 -20.75 3.60
C ALA A 442 1.04 -19.81 3.73
N GLY A 443 1.85 -19.95 4.78
CA GLY A 443 3.06 -19.15 4.99
C GLY A 443 2.82 -17.82 5.71
N LYS A 444 1.72 -17.67 6.44
CA LYS A 444 1.37 -16.41 7.14
C LYS A 444 2.48 -15.87 8.03
N SER A 445 2.97 -16.69 8.97
CA SER A 445 4.00 -16.24 9.94
C SER A 445 5.30 -15.85 9.24
N VAL A 446 5.75 -16.61 8.21
CA VAL A 446 6.95 -16.29 7.42
C VAL A 446 6.79 -14.95 6.71
N PHE A 447 5.66 -14.75 6.04
CA PHE A 447 5.33 -13.50 5.36
C PHE A 447 5.24 -12.33 6.34
N THR A 448 4.57 -12.52 7.48
CA THR A 448 4.45 -11.48 8.51
C THR A 448 5.81 -11.08 9.05
N ILE A 449 6.68 -12.03 9.41
CA ILE A 449 8.03 -11.74 9.91
C ILE A 449 8.84 -10.95 8.88
N ASP A 450 8.75 -11.30 7.59
CA ASP A 450 9.43 -10.56 6.53
C ASP A 450 8.86 -9.14 6.38
N LEU A 451 7.53 -8.99 6.37
CA LEU A 451 6.87 -7.68 6.32
C LEU A 451 7.26 -6.81 7.52
N LEU A 452 7.22 -7.38 8.73
CA LEU A 452 7.60 -6.68 9.95
C LEU A 452 9.09 -6.29 9.95
N THR A 453 9.96 -7.13 9.38
CA THR A 453 11.40 -6.86 9.25
C THR A 453 11.67 -5.73 8.26
N GLN A 454 11.08 -5.77 7.06
CA GLN A 454 11.26 -4.73 6.06
C GLN A 454 10.77 -3.36 6.54
N THR A 455 9.69 -3.36 7.31
CA THR A 455 9.03 -2.13 7.79
C THR A 455 9.48 -1.71 9.20
N ALA A 456 10.37 -2.46 9.86
CA ALA A 456 10.84 -2.16 11.21
C ALA A 456 11.45 -0.76 11.41
N PRO A 457 12.18 -0.17 10.43
CA PRO A 457 12.71 1.19 10.57
C PRO A 457 11.63 2.27 10.76
N TYR A 458 10.43 2.03 10.23
CA TYR A 458 9.32 3.00 10.32
C TYR A 458 8.58 2.95 11.66
N TYR A 459 8.86 1.96 12.52
CA TYR A 459 8.13 1.72 13.77
C TYR A 459 9.05 1.71 14.98
N ASP A 460 8.75 2.57 15.94
CA ASP A 460 9.49 2.64 17.20
C ASP A 460 9.05 1.58 18.20
N TYR A 461 7.85 1.06 18.02
CA TYR A 461 7.26 0.06 18.92
C TYR A 461 6.47 -1.00 18.14
N THR A 462 6.69 -2.25 18.46
CA THR A 462 5.97 -3.40 17.91
C THR A 462 5.48 -4.29 19.05
N ALA A 463 4.18 -4.43 19.22
CA ALA A 463 3.58 -5.39 20.14
C ALA A 463 3.02 -6.59 19.36
N ILE A 464 3.28 -7.79 19.81
CA ILE A 464 2.80 -9.05 19.22
C ILE A 464 2.08 -9.83 20.31
N VAL A 465 0.87 -10.27 20.01
CA VAL A 465 0.10 -11.18 20.88
C VAL A 465 -0.23 -12.42 20.07
N GLU A 466 0.30 -13.55 20.48
CA GLU A 466 0.15 -14.82 19.75
C GLU A 466 -0.03 -16.05 20.66
N GLU A 467 -0.33 -17.16 20.00
CA GLU A 467 -0.29 -18.51 20.57
C GLU A 467 0.57 -19.41 19.68
N GLY A 468 1.80 -19.80 20.12
CA GLY A 468 2.63 -20.76 19.40
C GLY A 468 4.11 -20.39 19.19
N LEU A 469 4.60 -19.29 19.74
CA LEU A 469 6.01 -18.85 19.68
C LEU A 469 6.59 -18.65 18.26
N SER A 470 5.70 -18.36 17.29
CA SER A 470 6.11 -18.14 15.89
C SER A 470 7.07 -16.98 15.72
N TYR A 471 6.99 -15.97 16.59
CA TYR A 471 7.82 -14.75 16.54
C TYR A 471 8.97 -14.76 17.57
N ASN A 472 9.28 -15.89 18.22
CA ASN A 472 10.33 -15.95 19.24
C ASN A 472 11.68 -15.43 18.72
N LEU A 473 12.18 -15.97 17.61
CA LEU A 473 13.47 -15.53 17.05
C LEU A 473 13.42 -14.11 16.51
N PHE A 474 12.32 -13.72 15.87
CA PHE A 474 12.09 -12.33 15.46
C PHE A 474 12.25 -11.38 16.64
N THR A 475 11.59 -11.64 17.76
CA THR A 475 11.70 -10.84 18.98
C THR A 475 13.14 -10.75 19.49
N ARG A 476 13.86 -11.85 19.47
CA ARG A 476 15.25 -11.92 19.92
C ARG A 476 16.23 -11.21 18.98
N MET A 477 15.90 -11.06 17.70
CA MET A 477 16.70 -10.26 16.75
C MET A 477 16.78 -8.78 17.17
N TYR A 478 15.75 -8.30 17.87
CA TYR A 478 15.70 -6.93 18.42
C TYR A 478 16.20 -6.83 19.87
N GLY A 479 16.87 -7.89 20.38
CA GLY A 479 17.39 -7.92 21.75
C GLY A 479 16.34 -8.12 22.84
N CYS A 480 15.07 -8.37 22.48
CA CYS A 480 13.96 -8.60 23.38
C CYS A 480 13.74 -10.11 23.62
N LYS A 481 12.92 -10.45 24.59
CA LYS A 481 12.51 -11.84 24.88
C LYS A 481 11.01 -11.95 24.91
N PRO A 482 10.43 -13.08 24.44
CA PRO A 482 9.01 -13.33 24.60
C PRO A 482 8.60 -13.30 26.08
N ILE A 483 7.46 -12.69 26.36
CA ILE A 483 6.82 -12.69 27.67
C ILE A 483 5.88 -13.89 27.71
N ILE A 484 6.31 -14.96 28.37
CA ILE A 484 5.53 -16.19 28.46
C ILE A 484 4.54 -16.08 29.60
N VAL A 485 3.25 -16.15 29.29
CA VAL A 485 2.17 -16.07 30.25
C VAL A 485 1.81 -17.48 30.70
N GLN A 486 2.08 -17.77 31.99
CA GLN A 486 1.79 -19.09 32.58
C GLN A 486 1.39 -18.95 34.05
N PRO A 487 0.51 -19.81 34.58
CA PRO A 487 -0.06 -19.68 35.94
C PRO A 487 0.97 -19.63 37.07
N ASN A 488 2.08 -20.36 36.95
CA ASN A 488 3.11 -20.52 37.98
C ASN A 488 4.41 -19.80 37.62
N GLY A 489 4.35 -18.76 36.75
CA GLY A 489 5.50 -17.95 36.37
C GLY A 489 5.80 -16.83 37.35
N ASN A 490 6.89 -16.10 37.10
CA ASN A 490 7.27 -14.91 37.88
C ASN A 490 6.61 -13.61 37.32
N LEU A 491 5.67 -13.74 36.41
CA LEU A 491 4.96 -12.60 35.79
C LEU A 491 3.77 -12.23 36.68
N THR A 492 3.65 -10.96 37.00
CA THR A 492 2.51 -10.44 37.76
C THR A 492 1.92 -9.23 37.04
N PHE A 493 0.62 -9.30 36.74
CA PHE A 493 -0.16 -8.16 36.24
C PHE A 493 -0.86 -7.49 37.41
N ASN A 494 -0.97 -6.16 37.30
CA ASN A 494 -1.80 -5.38 38.21
C ASN A 494 -2.76 -4.50 37.41
N TYR A 495 -4.03 -4.81 37.43
CA TYR A 495 -5.02 -4.04 36.65
C TYR A 495 -5.33 -2.66 37.23
N PHE A 496 -4.91 -2.39 38.48
CA PHE A 496 -4.97 -1.06 39.05
C PHE A 496 -3.83 -0.14 38.61
N ASP A 497 -2.75 -0.72 38.06
CA ASP A 497 -1.60 0.07 37.63
C ASP A 497 -1.97 0.96 36.44
N THR A 498 -1.79 2.25 36.59
CA THR A 498 -2.02 3.25 35.52
C THR A 498 -0.86 3.33 34.52
N ARG A 499 0.27 2.67 34.80
CA ARG A 499 1.53 2.75 34.03
C ARG A 499 2.03 4.17 33.84
N GLY A 500 1.83 5.02 34.84
CA GLY A 500 2.25 6.42 34.82
C GLY A 500 1.35 7.34 33.98
N LEU A 501 0.17 6.86 33.59
CA LEU A 501 -0.87 7.71 32.99
C LEU A 501 -1.74 8.36 34.06
N PRO A 502 -2.38 9.49 33.76
CA PRO A 502 -3.40 10.05 34.65
C PRO A 502 -4.54 9.06 34.91
N LEU A 503 -5.05 9.02 36.15
CA LEU A 503 -6.23 8.20 36.42
C LEU A 503 -7.44 8.78 35.67
N SER A 504 -7.96 8.01 34.76
CA SER A 504 -9.05 8.41 33.84
C SER A 504 -10.30 7.56 34.07
N PRO A 505 -11.48 8.00 33.61
CA PRO A 505 -12.68 7.16 33.57
C PRO A 505 -12.47 5.85 32.81
N ASP A 506 -11.65 5.86 31.73
CA ASP A 506 -11.28 4.67 30.98
C ASP A 506 -10.49 3.66 31.84
N GLN A 507 -9.59 4.15 32.73
CA GLN A 507 -8.85 3.27 33.63
C GLN A 507 -9.80 2.62 34.67
N LEU A 508 -10.73 3.40 35.25
CA LEU A 508 -11.74 2.86 36.18
C LEU A 508 -12.63 1.81 35.50
N SER A 509 -13.09 2.10 34.30
CA SER A 509 -13.88 1.16 33.48
C SER A 509 -13.10 -0.10 33.13
N GLY A 510 -11.82 0.03 32.78
CA GLY A 510 -10.92 -1.10 32.50
C GLY A 510 -10.71 -1.98 33.73
N ALA A 511 -10.42 -1.39 34.87
CA ALA A 511 -10.27 -2.13 36.12
C ALA A 511 -11.58 -2.83 36.56
N THR A 512 -12.72 -2.14 36.37
CA THR A 512 -14.06 -2.73 36.62
C THR A 512 -14.31 -3.94 35.73
N ALA A 513 -13.98 -3.84 34.44
CA ALA A 513 -14.15 -4.94 33.48
C ALA A 513 -13.28 -6.15 33.84
N VAL A 514 -12.02 -5.93 34.26
CA VAL A 514 -11.16 -7.04 34.76
C VAL A 514 -11.76 -7.73 35.98
N ALA A 515 -12.15 -6.96 36.99
CA ALA A 515 -12.77 -7.51 38.21
C ALA A 515 -14.10 -8.25 37.87
N HIS A 516 -14.86 -7.73 36.95
CA HIS A 516 -16.09 -8.36 36.47
C HIS A 516 -15.83 -9.68 35.72
N LEU A 517 -14.81 -9.72 34.86
CA LEU A 517 -14.37 -10.96 34.18
C LEU A 517 -13.87 -12.00 35.17
N MET A 518 -13.12 -11.59 36.18
CA MET A 518 -12.67 -12.46 37.28
C MET A 518 -13.83 -13.06 38.08
N ALA A 519 -14.88 -12.27 38.36
CA ALA A 519 -16.08 -12.74 39.06
C ALA A 519 -16.97 -13.62 38.18
N GLY A 520 -16.81 -13.59 36.87
CA GLY A 520 -17.66 -14.25 35.87
C GLY A 520 -19.04 -13.56 35.73
N PRO A 521 -19.50 -13.33 34.48
CA PRO A 521 -20.80 -12.70 34.27
C PRO A 521 -21.94 -13.63 34.72
N PRO A 522 -22.94 -13.10 35.47
CA PRO A 522 -24.14 -13.86 35.80
C PRO A 522 -25.03 -14.02 34.55
N PRO A 523 -25.87 -15.08 34.47
CA PRO A 523 -26.77 -15.30 33.33
C PRO A 523 -27.89 -14.27 33.20
N ASP A 524 -28.14 -13.49 34.24
CA ASP A 524 -29.20 -12.47 34.32
C ASP A 524 -28.61 -11.07 34.05
N VAL A 525 -29.13 -10.38 33.04
CA VAL A 525 -28.66 -9.06 32.58
C VAL A 525 -28.81 -7.98 33.66
N ASP A 526 -29.87 -8.03 34.47
CA ASP A 526 -30.06 -7.01 35.53
C ASP A 526 -29.11 -7.25 36.69
N LYS A 527 -28.83 -8.52 37.05
CA LYS A 527 -27.78 -8.85 37.98
C LYS A 527 -26.40 -8.52 37.48
N ASP A 528 -26.18 -8.64 36.21
CA ASP A 528 -24.92 -8.26 35.55
C ASP A 528 -24.66 -6.76 35.69
N ARG A 529 -25.64 -5.92 35.35
CA ARG A 529 -25.54 -4.46 35.54
C ARG A 529 -25.32 -4.05 36.98
N LEU A 530 -26.02 -4.73 37.90
CA LEU A 530 -25.87 -4.48 39.33
C LEU A 530 -24.44 -4.81 39.81
N ARG A 531 -23.88 -5.97 39.42
CA ARG A 531 -22.51 -6.34 39.74
C ARG A 531 -21.49 -5.32 39.20
N GLN A 532 -21.63 -4.92 37.94
CA GLN A 532 -20.77 -3.92 37.36
C GLN A 532 -20.83 -2.59 38.13
N ALA A 533 -22.01 -2.13 38.51
CA ALA A 533 -22.18 -0.90 39.29
C ALA A 533 -21.56 -1.01 40.69
N LEU A 534 -21.70 -2.16 41.35
CA LEU A 534 -21.10 -2.42 42.69
C LEU A 534 -19.57 -2.44 42.61
N LEU A 535 -19.02 -3.16 41.59
CA LEU A 535 -17.57 -3.19 41.35
C LEU A 535 -17.02 -1.81 41.01
N ALA A 536 -17.67 -1.05 40.14
CA ALA A 536 -17.23 0.28 39.75
C ALA A 536 -17.13 1.21 40.97
N LYS A 537 -18.15 1.21 41.84
CA LYS A 537 -18.15 2.00 43.06
C LYS A 537 -17.01 1.65 44.00
N GLN A 538 -16.70 0.38 44.18
CA GLN A 538 -15.64 -0.06 45.11
C GLN A 538 -14.24 0.12 44.48
N ILE A 539 -14.11 0.03 43.16
CA ILE A 539 -12.86 0.33 42.44
C ILE A 539 -12.54 1.83 42.54
N GLU A 540 -13.52 2.70 42.32
CA GLU A 540 -13.32 4.13 42.53
C GLU A 540 -12.86 4.44 43.97
N ARG A 541 -13.47 3.79 44.92
CA ARG A 541 -13.14 3.98 46.36
C ARG A 541 -11.71 3.52 46.67
N ILE A 542 -11.24 2.37 46.21
CA ILE A 542 -9.88 1.92 46.48
C ILE A 542 -8.83 2.86 45.88
N TYR A 543 -9.11 3.48 44.73
CA TYR A 543 -8.22 4.50 44.19
C TYR A 543 -8.18 5.75 45.08
N ILE A 544 -9.33 6.18 45.60
CA ILE A 544 -9.39 7.32 46.54
C ILE A 544 -8.62 7.02 47.83
N ASP A 545 -8.89 5.89 48.47
CA ASP A 545 -8.23 5.48 49.73
C ASP A 545 -6.70 5.36 49.55
N GLN A 546 -6.26 4.87 48.40
CA GLN A 546 -4.83 4.76 48.05
C GLN A 546 -4.18 6.13 47.82
N PHE A 547 -4.89 7.04 47.12
CA PHE A 547 -4.42 8.41 46.92
C PHE A 547 -4.27 9.14 48.27
N GLU A 548 -5.23 9.05 49.18
CA GLU A 548 -5.16 9.67 50.49
C GLU A 548 -3.96 9.17 51.28
N THR A 549 -3.73 7.84 51.27
CA THR A 549 -2.59 7.21 51.92
C THR A 549 -1.26 7.67 51.33
N TRP A 550 -1.16 7.74 50.03
CA TRP A 550 0.04 8.19 49.33
C TRP A 550 0.31 9.68 49.53
N ALA A 551 -0.73 10.52 49.43
CA ALA A 551 -0.63 11.97 49.60
C ALA A 551 -0.17 12.35 50.99
N GLY A 552 -0.59 11.58 52.02
CA GLY A 552 -0.13 11.79 53.40
C GLY A 552 1.36 11.50 53.61
N ARG A 553 1.97 10.67 52.76
CA ARG A 553 3.41 10.32 52.81
C ARG A 553 4.28 11.18 51.89
N ASN A 554 3.71 11.78 50.84
CA ASN A 554 4.42 12.43 49.73
C ASN A 554 3.91 13.85 49.46
N ALA A 555 4.02 14.73 50.48
CA ALA A 555 3.53 16.10 50.40
C ALA A 555 4.12 16.90 49.21
N ASP A 556 5.42 16.76 48.96
CA ASP A 556 6.10 17.45 47.83
C ASP A 556 5.58 16.99 46.45
N LEU A 557 5.35 15.68 46.32
CA LEU A 557 4.81 15.12 45.08
C LEU A 557 3.34 15.49 44.89
N ARG A 558 2.59 15.69 45.95
CA ARG A 558 1.23 16.22 45.89
C ARG A 558 1.19 17.64 45.34
N VAL A 559 2.16 18.49 45.72
CA VAL A 559 2.33 19.84 45.14
C VAL A 559 2.69 19.76 43.67
N GLU A 560 3.58 18.85 43.27
CA GLU A 560 3.92 18.64 41.87
C GLU A 560 2.71 18.12 41.07
N ALA A 561 1.87 17.26 41.61
CA ALA A 561 0.61 16.85 40.97
C ALA A 561 -0.32 18.07 40.74
N ALA A 562 -0.49 18.95 41.73
CA ALA A 562 -1.29 20.15 41.57
C ALA A 562 -0.74 21.10 40.51
N ARG A 563 0.58 21.23 40.41
CA ARG A 563 1.26 22.00 39.37
C ARG A 563 0.94 21.39 37.98
N ARG A 564 0.99 20.08 37.82
CA ARG A 564 0.66 19.41 36.54
C ARG A 564 -0.82 19.59 36.17
N VAL A 565 -1.74 19.59 37.14
CA VAL A 565 -3.15 19.90 36.89
C VAL A 565 -3.32 21.32 36.37
N ALA A 566 -2.65 22.32 36.98
CA ALA A 566 -2.70 23.70 36.50
C ALA A 566 -2.20 23.87 35.08
N ILE A 567 -1.11 23.15 34.73
CA ILE A 567 -0.60 23.08 33.32
C ILE A 567 -1.63 22.45 32.37
N ALA A 568 -2.23 21.34 32.76
CA ALA A 568 -3.23 20.65 31.96
C ALA A 568 -4.50 21.51 31.75
N ASP A 569 -4.94 22.24 32.77
CA ASP A 569 -6.09 23.15 32.66
C ASP A 569 -5.81 24.36 31.73
N ALA A 570 -4.59 24.91 31.78
CA ALA A 570 -4.13 25.94 30.85
C ALA A 570 -4.09 25.41 29.40
N TRP A 571 -3.57 24.20 29.19
CA TRP A 571 -3.58 23.54 27.90
C TRP A 571 -5.01 23.30 27.37
N ARG A 572 -5.91 22.76 28.21
CA ARG A 572 -7.33 22.54 27.91
C ARG A 572 -8.02 23.84 27.44
N LYS A 573 -7.83 24.91 28.17
CA LYS A 573 -8.39 26.23 27.80
C LYS A 573 -7.90 26.74 26.45
N LYS A 574 -6.65 26.38 26.06
CA LYS A 574 -6.03 26.81 24.79
C LYS A 574 -6.39 25.89 23.60
N LYS A 575 -6.54 24.59 23.81
CA LYS A 575 -6.63 23.58 22.76
C LYS A 575 -7.99 22.95 22.57
N MET A 576 -8.83 22.95 23.60
CA MET A 576 -10.12 22.24 23.59
C MET A 576 -11.32 23.20 23.46
N PRO A 577 -12.46 22.71 22.97
CA PRO A 577 -13.69 23.49 22.93
C PRO A 577 -14.11 23.99 24.31
N GLN A 578 -14.73 25.16 24.37
CA GLN A 578 -15.22 25.74 25.60
C GLN A 578 -16.25 24.79 26.26
N GLY A 579 -16.07 24.50 27.54
CA GLY A 579 -16.92 23.59 28.33
C GLY A 579 -16.43 22.14 28.39
N THR A 580 -15.31 21.77 27.75
CA THR A 580 -14.71 20.45 27.92
C THR A 580 -14.22 20.27 29.37
N VAL A 581 -14.60 19.18 30.02
CA VAL A 581 -14.13 18.82 31.37
C VAL A 581 -12.69 18.30 31.28
N LEU A 582 -11.86 18.60 32.30
CA LEU A 582 -10.46 18.18 32.28
C LEU A 582 -10.31 16.64 32.30
N ALA A 583 -11.21 15.96 33.00
CA ALA A 583 -11.24 14.49 33.04
C ALA A 583 -11.39 13.84 31.64
N ASP A 584 -12.10 14.48 30.72
CA ASP A 584 -12.25 13.98 29.31
C ASP A 584 -11.04 14.32 28.45
N ALA A 585 -10.22 15.27 28.85
CA ALA A 585 -9.08 15.78 28.11
C ALA A 585 -7.72 15.17 28.55
N TRP A 586 -7.68 14.40 29.66
CA TRP A 586 -6.44 13.87 30.24
C TRP A 586 -5.55 13.14 29.23
N MET A 587 -6.11 12.29 28.42
CA MET A 587 -5.33 11.46 27.52
C MET A 587 -4.78 12.27 26.34
N ASP A 588 -5.54 13.23 25.86
CA ASP A 588 -5.09 14.13 24.79
C ASP A 588 -4.01 15.09 25.30
N PHE A 589 -4.20 15.63 26.53
CA PHE A 589 -3.18 16.44 27.19
C PHE A 589 -1.88 15.65 27.38
N TRP A 590 -1.96 14.43 27.92
CA TRP A 590 -0.78 13.62 28.22
C TRP A 590 -0.01 13.24 26.96
N ALA A 591 -0.71 12.93 25.89
CA ALA A 591 -0.09 12.65 24.60
C ALA A 591 0.64 13.88 24.06
N ASP A 592 -0.01 15.06 24.07
CA ASP A 592 0.62 16.32 23.63
C ASP A 592 1.76 16.74 24.55
N PHE A 593 1.65 16.50 25.84
CA PHE A 593 2.69 16.80 26.82
C PHE A 593 3.96 15.98 26.62
N GLN A 594 3.81 14.73 26.12
CA GLN A 594 4.96 13.87 25.81
C GLN A 594 5.57 14.13 24.44
N ASP A 595 4.78 14.53 23.42
CA ASP A 595 5.24 14.74 22.05
C ASP A 595 6.11 16.00 21.87
N GLY A 596 6.11 16.92 22.82
CA GLY A 596 6.75 18.18 22.53
C GLY A 596 7.63 18.78 23.61
N GLU A 597 8.95 18.66 23.51
CA GLU A 597 9.84 19.61 24.20
C GLU A 597 9.40 21.07 24.00
N PRO A 598 8.95 21.55 22.82
CA PRO A 598 8.43 22.90 22.67
C PRO A 598 7.14 23.16 23.47
N LEU A 599 6.20 22.20 23.51
CA LEU A 599 4.95 22.37 24.24
C LEU A 599 5.16 22.22 25.75
N ALA A 600 5.93 21.23 26.18
CA ALA A 600 6.33 21.06 27.57
C ALA A 600 7.16 22.25 28.06
N SER A 601 8.08 22.79 27.27
CA SER A 601 8.85 23.99 27.63
C SER A 601 8.02 25.26 27.59
N GLU A 602 7.05 25.39 26.67
CA GLU A 602 6.09 26.51 26.63
C GLU A 602 5.16 26.47 27.86
N LEU A 603 4.63 25.31 28.21
CA LEU A 603 3.77 25.12 29.36
C LEU A 603 4.53 25.26 30.70
N ASN A 604 5.77 24.80 30.77
CA ASN A 604 6.66 25.01 31.91
C ASN A 604 7.10 26.48 32.10
N ARG A 605 7.15 27.25 31.01
CA ARG A 605 7.40 28.71 31.05
C ARG A 605 6.14 29.52 31.34
N MET A 606 4.94 28.94 31.21
CA MET A 606 3.74 29.51 31.76
C MET A 606 3.93 29.53 33.29
N THR A 607 4.22 30.71 33.85
CA THR A 607 4.27 30.94 35.29
C THR A 607 2.91 30.56 35.86
N VAL A 608 2.84 29.34 36.35
CA VAL A 608 1.68 28.92 37.15
C VAL A 608 1.83 29.66 38.45
N ASP A 609 0.97 30.65 38.66
CA ASP A 609 0.96 31.42 39.90
C ASP A 609 0.80 30.45 41.10
N GLN A 610 1.58 30.66 42.16
CA GLN A 610 1.53 29.85 43.36
C GLN A 610 0.12 29.80 43.94
N ALA A 611 -0.66 30.86 43.79
CA ALA A 611 -2.07 30.92 44.16
C ALA A 611 -2.94 29.90 43.44
N ASN A 612 -2.70 29.65 42.14
CA ASN A 612 -3.41 28.61 41.37
C ASN A 612 -3.05 27.20 41.88
N ILE A 613 -1.80 26.97 42.28
CA ILE A 613 -1.40 25.64 42.82
C ILE A 613 -2.11 25.41 44.15
N GLU A 614 -2.21 26.42 45.03
CA GLU A 614 -2.92 26.32 46.33
C GLU A 614 -4.42 26.06 46.12
N ASP A 615 -5.05 26.65 45.09
CA ASP A 615 -6.45 26.35 44.75
C ASP A 615 -6.65 24.88 44.35
N TYR A 616 -5.77 24.30 43.52
CA TYR A 616 -5.86 22.90 43.18
C TYR A 616 -5.55 21.95 44.35
N LEU A 617 -4.76 22.38 45.33
CA LEU A 617 -4.47 21.60 46.51
C LEU A 617 -5.63 21.59 47.53
N ASN A 618 -6.35 22.70 47.65
CA ASN A 618 -7.26 22.95 48.79
C ASN A 618 -8.74 22.98 48.37
N ASP A 619 -9.06 23.22 47.11
CA ASP A 619 -10.47 23.25 46.64
C ASP A 619 -11.01 21.81 46.51
N PRO A 620 -12.08 21.45 47.22
CA PRO A 620 -12.74 20.15 47.05
C PRO A 620 -13.20 19.86 45.60
N GLY A 621 -13.50 20.88 44.82
CA GLY A 621 -13.91 20.75 43.42
C GLY A 621 -12.79 20.20 42.51
N ASN A 622 -11.52 20.39 42.88
CA ASN A 622 -10.36 19.98 42.13
C ASN A 622 -9.73 18.66 42.59
N GLN A 623 -10.30 18.03 43.62
CA GLN A 623 -9.72 16.82 44.25
C GLN A 623 -9.62 15.64 43.28
N TRP A 624 -10.60 15.49 42.34
CA TRP A 624 -10.54 14.46 41.31
C TRP A 624 -9.36 14.68 40.35
N ASP A 625 -9.18 15.90 39.87
CA ASP A 625 -8.11 16.26 38.95
C ASP A 625 -6.74 16.11 39.60
N LEU A 626 -6.62 16.52 40.86
CA LEU A 626 -5.42 16.33 41.67
C LEU A 626 -5.07 14.86 41.86
N MET A 627 -6.06 14.03 42.22
CA MET A 627 -5.90 12.58 42.33
C MET A 627 -5.49 11.97 40.99
N SER A 628 -6.19 12.31 39.90
CA SER A 628 -5.88 11.80 38.56
C SER A 628 -4.43 12.04 38.15
N MET A 629 -3.94 13.25 38.40
CA MET A 629 -2.56 13.61 38.07
C MET A 629 -1.53 12.99 39.03
N ALA A 630 -1.87 12.82 40.31
CA ALA A 630 -0.99 12.16 41.27
C ALA A 630 -0.60 10.74 40.84
N TYR A 631 -1.50 10.01 40.18
CA TYR A 631 -1.22 8.67 39.70
C TYR A 631 -0.12 8.63 38.62
N THR A 632 0.22 9.75 37.98
CA THR A 632 1.38 9.85 37.10
C THR A 632 2.73 9.89 37.84
N LEU A 633 2.69 10.12 39.13
CA LEU A 633 3.85 10.26 40.02
C LEU A 633 4.02 9.08 40.97
N MET A 634 3.01 8.20 41.05
CA MET A 634 3.05 6.99 41.90
C MET A 634 3.91 5.91 41.26
N SER A 635 4.69 5.21 42.03
CA SER A 635 5.43 4.03 41.60
C SER A 635 4.49 2.80 41.52
N PRO A 636 4.89 1.73 40.81
CA PRO A 636 4.10 0.48 40.77
C PRO A 636 3.80 -0.12 42.16
N GLU A 637 4.67 0.10 43.12
CA GLU A 637 4.49 -0.33 44.55
C GLU A 637 3.43 0.47 45.28
N ASP A 638 3.13 1.69 44.82
CA ASP A 638 2.09 2.54 45.41
C ASP A 638 0.70 2.21 44.84
N MET A 639 0.58 1.33 43.86
CA MET A 639 -0.71 0.97 43.24
C MET A 639 -1.50 0.00 44.13
N PRO A 640 -2.84 0.11 44.18
CA PRO A 640 -3.67 -0.89 44.88
C PRO A 640 -3.40 -2.30 44.34
N THR A 641 -3.53 -3.32 45.16
CA THR A 641 -3.45 -4.74 44.74
C THR A 641 -4.83 -5.41 44.77
N HIS A 642 -4.94 -6.55 44.07
CA HIS A 642 -6.20 -7.30 44.08
C HIS A 642 -6.58 -7.77 45.49
N SER A 643 -5.64 -8.24 46.32
CA SER A 643 -5.90 -8.62 47.72
C SER A 643 -6.41 -7.45 48.55
N GLN A 644 -5.89 -6.24 48.36
CA GLN A 644 -6.40 -5.03 49.06
C GLN A 644 -7.84 -4.73 48.62
N PHE A 645 -8.15 -4.90 47.32
CA PHE A 645 -9.50 -4.70 46.81
C PHE A 645 -10.49 -5.72 47.42
N VAL A 646 -10.12 -6.99 47.47
CA VAL A 646 -10.96 -8.05 48.08
C VAL A 646 -11.16 -7.82 49.56
N GLU A 647 -10.14 -7.29 50.28
CA GLU A 647 -10.27 -6.91 51.69
C GLU A 647 -11.22 -5.71 51.88
N LEU A 648 -11.15 -4.72 50.99
CA LEU A 648 -12.12 -3.62 50.97
C LEU A 648 -13.56 -4.15 50.81
N LEU A 649 -13.79 -5.09 49.90
CA LEU A 649 -15.10 -5.73 49.70
C LEU A 649 -15.54 -6.49 50.98
N ASN A 650 -14.60 -7.14 51.69
CA ASN A 650 -14.84 -7.82 52.94
C ASN A 650 -15.30 -6.83 54.03
N LEU A 651 -14.59 -5.71 54.21
CA LEU A 651 -14.94 -4.65 55.16
C LEU A 651 -16.31 -4.03 54.84
N GLU A 652 -16.55 -3.70 53.55
CA GLU A 652 -17.82 -3.15 53.12
C GLU A 652 -19.00 -4.10 53.28
N SER A 653 -18.80 -5.43 53.04
CA SER A 653 -19.86 -6.45 53.18
C SER A 653 -20.34 -6.62 54.64
N ARG A 654 -19.51 -6.24 55.64
CA ARG A 654 -19.83 -6.31 57.08
C ARG A 654 -20.59 -5.09 57.56
N GLN A 655 -20.74 -4.05 56.82
CA GLN A 655 -21.47 -2.83 57.25
C GLN A 655 -22.97 -3.11 57.36
N ARG A 656 -23.64 -2.45 58.32
CA ARG A 656 -25.06 -2.69 58.66
C ARG A 656 -26.04 -2.44 57.49
N LYS A 657 -25.64 -1.66 56.49
CA LYS A 657 -26.43 -1.35 55.30
C LYS A 657 -25.76 -1.87 53.99
N ALA A 658 -24.88 -2.88 54.10
CA ALA A 658 -24.19 -3.44 52.97
C ALA A 658 -25.15 -4.11 51.97
N HIS A 659 -24.85 -3.98 50.67
CA HIS A 659 -25.57 -4.75 49.68
C HIS A 659 -25.20 -6.26 49.78
N PRO A 660 -26.17 -7.19 49.79
CA PRO A 660 -25.90 -8.62 49.99
C PRO A 660 -24.93 -9.22 48.98
N ASP A 661 -24.89 -8.70 47.73
CA ASP A 661 -24.01 -9.19 46.69
C ASP A 661 -22.52 -8.88 46.88
N LEU A 662 -22.14 -7.96 47.81
CA LEU A 662 -20.75 -7.67 48.09
C LEU A 662 -20.02 -8.89 48.67
N GLY A 663 -20.69 -9.64 49.55
CA GLY A 663 -20.16 -10.89 50.12
C GLY A 663 -19.97 -11.97 49.05
N LEU A 664 -20.88 -12.05 48.07
CA LEU A 664 -20.76 -12.95 46.91
C LEU A 664 -19.60 -12.55 46.02
N LEU A 665 -19.47 -11.26 45.68
CA LEU A 665 -18.36 -10.74 44.86
C LEU A 665 -17.02 -11.03 45.51
N ARG A 666 -16.89 -10.85 46.83
CA ARG A 666 -15.69 -11.22 47.59
C ARG A 666 -15.31 -12.69 47.33
N MET A 667 -16.29 -13.63 47.49
CA MET A 667 -16.02 -15.05 47.32
C MET A 667 -15.61 -15.40 45.88
N LEU A 668 -16.23 -14.76 44.88
CA LEU A 668 -15.92 -14.98 43.47
C LEU A 668 -14.52 -14.45 43.08
N LEU A 669 -14.05 -13.41 43.76
CA LEU A 669 -12.75 -12.78 43.47
C LEU A 669 -11.59 -13.37 44.32
N GLU A 670 -11.91 -14.11 45.38
CA GLU A 670 -10.91 -14.73 46.28
C GLU A 670 -9.91 -15.68 45.58
N PRO A 671 -10.27 -16.46 44.55
CA PRO A 671 -9.34 -17.32 43.80
C PRO A 671 -8.21 -16.54 43.11
N TRP A 672 -8.37 -15.25 42.91
CA TRP A 672 -7.42 -14.35 42.25
C TRP A 672 -6.49 -13.60 43.22
N CYS A 673 -6.74 -13.73 44.56
CA CYS A 673 -5.85 -13.21 45.56
C CYS A 673 -4.53 -13.99 45.61
N ARG A 674 -3.49 -13.38 46.19
CA ARG A 674 -2.13 -13.94 46.29
C ARG A 674 -2.05 -15.41 46.76
N THR A 675 -2.91 -15.78 47.63
CA THR A 675 -3.03 -17.15 48.15
C THR A 675 -3.96 -18.07 47.34
N GLY A 676 -4.65 -17.53 46.36
CA GLY A 676 -5.59 -18.24 45.52
C GLY A 676 -4.93 -18.87 44.28
N ARG A 677 -5.75 -19.57 43.48
CA ARG A 677 -5.32 -20.36 42.33
C ARG A 677 -4.56 -19.53 41.27
N TYR A 678 -4.97 -18.28 41.04
CA TYR A 678 -4.45 -17.41 39.98
C TYR A 678 -3.68 -16.19 40.54
N GLY A 679 -3.52 -16.10 41.85
CA GLY A 679 -2.96 -14.91 42.54
C GLY A 679 -1.50 -14.65 42.19
N ALA A 680 -0.72 -15.66 41.85
CA ALA A 680 0.67 -15.47 41.48
C ALA A 680 0.82 -14.53 40.26
N ILE A 681 -0.12 -14.63 39.32
CA ILE A 681 -0.07 -13.86 38.07
C ILE A 681 -0.94 -12.58 38.10
N MET A 682 -1.95 -12.52 38.98
CA MET A 682 -2.96 -11.42 38.97
C MET A 682 -2.94 -10.53 40.20
N ASP A 683 -2.13 -10.81 41.20
CA ASP A 683 -2.14 -10.07 42.50
C ASP A 683 -0.72 -9.74 42.97
N GLY A 684 -0.39 -8.48 42.95
CA GLY A 684 0.90 -7.94 43.42
C GLY A 684 1.33 -6.70 42.63
N VAL A 685 2.61 -6.39 42.74
CA VAL A 685 3.22 -5.29 41.96
C VAL A 685 3.40 -5.72 40.50
N ASN A 686 3.00 -4.86 39.58
CA ASN A 686 3.14 -5.09 38.17
C ASN A 686 4.63 -5.16 37.78
N ASN A 687 5.05 -6.26 37.20
CA ASN A 687 6.44 -6.47 36.74
C ASN A 687 6.55 -6.75 35.24
N VAL A 688 5.49 -6.50 34.49
CA VAL A 688 5.47 -6.67 33.05
C VAL A 688 6.22 -5.52 32.39
N ASP A 689 7.39 -5.81 31.80
CA ASP A 689 8.17 -4.80 31.07
C ASP A 689 7.66 -4.66 29.62
N LEU A 690 7.16 -3.47 29.28
CA LEU A 690 6.69 -3.09 27.95
C LEU A 690 7.59 -2.06 27.26
N SER A 691 8.76 -1.76 27.81
CA SER A 691 9.64 -0.69 27.31
C SER A 691 10.38 -1.06 26.03
N GLY A 692 10.54 -2.35 25.73
CA GLY A 692 11.29 -2.85 24.59
C GLY A 692 10.76 -2.37 23.22
N LYS A 693 11.62 -2.32 22.21
CA LYS A 693 11.23 -2.05 20.82
C LYS A 693 10.24 -3.10 20.30
N VAL A 694 10.42 -4.36 20.70
CA VAL A 694 9.49 -5.46 20.39
C VAL A 694 9.02 -6.08 21.70
N VAL A 695 7.73 -6.05 21.93
CA VAL A 695 7.06 -6.70 23.05
C VAL A 695 6.21 -7.84 22.50
N HIS A 696 6.48 -9.05 22.98
CA HIS A 696 5.86 -10.24 22.43
C HIS A 696 5.26 -11.08 23.55
N PHE A 697 3.94 -11.20 23.59
CA PHE A 697 3.20 -12.03 24.52
C PHE A 697 2.86 -13.38 23.91
N GLU A 698 3.15 -14.44 24.67
CA GLU A 698 2.87 -15.83 24.31
C GLU A 698 1.85 -16.42 25.28
N LEU A 699 0.71 -16.87 24.76
CA LEU A 699 -0.45 -17.34 25.54
C LEU A 699 -0.63 -18.88 25.53
N SER A 700 0.09 -19.63 24.70
CA SER A 700 -0.10 -21.07 24.58
C SER A 700 0.25 -21.87 25.85
N TYR A 701 1.02 -21.27 26.75
CA TYR A 701 1.41 -21.89 28.03
C TYR A 701 0.32 -21.79 29.10
N ILE A 702 -0.80 -21.13 28.85
CA ILE A 702 -1.98 -21.17 29.70
C ILE A 702 -2.76 -22.43 29.37
N PRO A 703 -2.92 -23.40 30.32
CA PRO A 703 -3.63 -24.64 30.08
C PRO A 703 -5.08 -24.41 29.63
N GLU A 704 -5.59 -25.27 28.77
CA GLU A 704 -7.00 -25.20 28.33
C GLU A 704 -7.99 -25.33 29.49
N SER A 705 -7.60 -26.03 30.57
CA SER A 705 -8.37 -26.14 31.81
C SER A 705 -8.46 -24.83 32.62
N ALA A 706 -7.61 -23.84 32.29
CA ALA A 706 -7.59 -22.51 32.90
C ALA A 706 -8.16 -21.44 31.95
N ARG A 707 -9.29 -21.72 31.32
CA ARG A 707 -9.93 -20.86 30.32
C ARG A 707 -10.22 -19.44 30.86
N GLU A 708 -10.63 -19.35 32.13
CA GLU A 708 -10.87 -18.07 32.83
C GLU A 708 -9.60 -17.22 32.89
N LEU A 709 -8.47 -17.84 33.26
CA LEU A 709 -7.18 -17.16 33.30
C LEU A 709 -6.77 -16.65 31.94
N ARG A 710 -6.97 -17.45 30.86
CA ARG A 710 -6.65 -17.03 29.49
C ARG A 710 -7.41 -15.77 29.09
N THR A 711 -8.71 -15.72 29.37
CA THR A 711 -9.56 -14.55 29.09
C THR A 711 -9.11 -13.32 29.86
N VAL A 712 -8.88 -13.45 31.17
CA VAL A 712 -8.44 -12.32 32.01
C VAL A 712 -7.04 -11.85 31.60
N ALA A 713 -6.11 -12.77 31.35
CA ALA A 713 -4.76 -12.43 30.90
C ALA A 713 -4.75 -11.72 29.52
N ALA A 714 -5.50 -12.20 28.56
CA ALA A 714 -5.61 -11.56 27.24
C ALA A 714 -6.19 -10.15 27.36
N PHE A 715 -7.20 -9.96 28.20
CA PHE A 715 -7.78 -8.64 28.49
C PHE A 715 -6.75 -7.72 29.14
N MET A 716 -6.02 -8.21 30.15
CA MET A 716 -4.97 -7.47 30.85
C MET A 716 -3.87 -7.02 29.89
N ILE A 717 -3.37 -7.94 29.05
CA ILE A 717 -2.33 -7.68 28.06
C ILE A 717 -2.77 -6.57 27.10
N THR A 718 -3.95 -6.71 26.53
CA THR A 718 -4.47 -5.71 25.59
C THR A 718 -4.68 -4.36 26.23
N ASN A 719 -5.19 -4.32 27.47
CA ASN A 719 -5.35 -3.08 28.21
C ASN A 719 -4.00 -2.42 28.55
N ASP A 720 -3.01 -3.21 28.96
CA ASP A 720 -1.67 -2.70 29.27
C ASP A 720 -0.91 -2.25 28.02
N LEU A 721 -1.04 -2.97 26.89
CA LEU A 721 -0.51 -2.52 25.60
C LEU A 721 -1.17 -1.21 25.16
N ARG A 722 -2.48 -1.05 25.37
CA ARG A 722 -3.18 0.20 25.09
C ARG A 722 -2.58 1.35 25.90
N LYS A 723 -2.40 1.18 27.20
CA LYS A 723 -1.76 2.19 28.07
C LYS A 723 -0.36 2.54 27.59
N GLU A 724 0.44 1.54 27.25
CA GLU A 724 1.80 1.77 26.76
C GLU A 724 1.81 2.53 25.42
N ILE A 725 0.91 2.22 24.49
CA ILE A 725 0.76 2.94 23.21
C ILE A 725 0.37 4.40 23.48
N MET A 726 -0.55 4.63 24.42
CA MET A 726 -1.02 5.98 24.75
C MET A 726 0.05 6.77 25.52
N ARG A 727 0.90 6.09 26.29
CA ARG A 727 2.04 6.68 27.00
C ARG A 727 3.16 7.13 26.07
N ARG A 728 3.31 6.49 24.90
CA ARG A 728 4.36 6.83 23.92
C ARG A 728 3.95 8.03 23.05
N PRO A 729 4.92 8.85 22.57
CA PRO A 729 4.67 10.00 21.72
C PRO A 729 3.77 9.68 20.53
N ARG A 730 2.87 10.60 20.16
CA ARG A 730 2.04 10.46 18.93
C ARG A 730 2.83 10.60 17.66
N SER A 731 3.93 11.36 17.67
CA SER A 731 4.85 11.53 16.55
C SER A 731 5.51 10.24 16.11
N THR A 732 5.65 9.26 17.01
CA THR A 732 6.28 7.97 16.72
C THR A 732 5.26 6.94 16.26
N ARG A 733 5.62 6.15 15.24
CA ARG A 733 4.75 5.07 14.75
C ARG A 733 4.88 3.81 15.62
N LYS A 734 3.74 3.24 15.96
CA LYS A 734 3.62 2.01 16.73
C LYS A 734 2.78 1.00 15.96
N ARG A 735 2.91 -0.28 16.28
CA ARG A 735 2.06 -1.32 15.71
C ARG A 735 1.73 -2.41 16.71
N VAL A 736 0.55 -2.98 16.56
CA VAL A 736 0.06 -4.13 17.32
C VAL A 736 -0.34 -5.22 16.35
N ILE A 737 0.23 -6.40 16.54
CA ILE A 737 -0.05 -7.60 15.77
C ILE A 737 -0.90 -8.52 16.62
N LEU A 738 -2.13 -8.80 16.18
CA LEU A 738 -3.05 -9.73 16.82
C LEU A 738 -3.11 -11.01 15.96
N GLU A 739 -2.35 -12.02 16.34
CA GLU A 739 -2.40 -13.30 15.65
C GLU A 739 -3.61 -14.10 16.14
N GLU A 740 -4.32 -14.72 15.21
CA GLU A 740 -5.58 -15.45 15.46
C GLU A 740 -6.66 -14.59 16.13
N LEU A 741 -7.07 -13.51 15.46
CA LEU A 741 -8.12 -12.61 15.94
C LEU A 741 -9.41 -13.36 16.35
N SER A 742 -9.73 -14.48 15.69
CA SER A 742 -10.89 -15.29 16.01
C SER A 742 -10.84 -15.89 17.42
N ALA A 743 -9.67 -16.21 17.94
CA ALA A 743 -9.48 -16.65 19.32
C ALA A 743 -9.76 -15.52 20.31
N PHE A 744 -9.32 -14.31 20.00
CA PHE A 744 -9.64 -13.10 20.77
C PHE A 744 -11.16 -12.84 20.83
N LEU A 745 -11.83 -12.94 19.69
CA LEU A 745 -13.28 -12.70 19.60
C LEU A 745 -14.12 -13.77 20.30
N ALA A 746 -13.57 -14.96 20.50
CA ALA A 746 -14.25 -16.01 21.26
C ALA A 746 -14.23 -15.79 22.79
N MET A 747 -13.43 -14.80 23.26
CA MET A 747 -13.35 -14.45 24.68
C MET A 747 -14.47 -13.48 25.07
N PRO A 748 -14.99 -13.52 26.30
CA PRO A 748 -15.86 -12.48 26.82
C PRO A 748 -15.23 -11.08 26.66
N ASP A 749 -16.00 -10.09 26.22
CA ASP A 749 -15.55 -8.73 25.90
C ASP A 749 -14.47 -8.60 24.80
N GLY A 750 -14.09 -9.67 24.13
CA GLY A 750 -13.11 -9.65 23.05
C GLY A 750 -13.54 -8.75 21.88
N ASP A 751 -14.82 -8.65 21.63
CA ASP A 751 -15.40 -7.75 20.62
C ASP A 751 -15.23 -6.27 21.01
N ARG A 752 -15.40 -5.91 22.29
CA ARG A 752 -15.23 -4.56 22.79
C ARG A 752 -13.78 -4.10 22.67
N ILE A 753 -12.82 -4.95 23.06
CA ILE A 753 -11.39 -4.66 22.95
C ILE A 753 -11.00 -4.48 21.47
N THR A 754 -11.38 -5.43 20.63
CA THR A 754 -11.05 -5.38 19.19
C THR A 754 -11.61 -4.11 18.55
N ARG A 755 -12.86 -3.76 18.86
CA ARG A 755 -13.49 -2.52 18.38
C ARG A 755 -12.69 -1.30 18.81
N GLU A 756 -12.29 -1.21 20.06
CA GLU A 756 -11.53 -0.09 20.61
C GLU A 756 -10.16 0.06 19.92
N TYR A 757 -9.47 -1.05 19.65
CA TYR A 757 -8.21 -1.03 18.90
C TYR A 757 -8.40 -0.47 17.48
N TYR A 758 -9.37 -0.96 16.73
CA TYR A 758 -9.61 -0.51 15.35
C TYR A 758 -10.18 0.90 15.25
N GLU A 759 -10.92 1.39 16.25
CA GLU A 759 -11.56 2.71 16.22
C GLU A 759 -10.66 3.81 16.79
N ARG A 760 -9.82 3.50 17.81
CA ARG A 760 -9.11 4.52 18.59
C ARG A 760 -7.60 4.56 18.38
N MET A 761 -6.93 3.44 18.10
CA MET A 761 -5.46 3.38 18.12
C MET A 761 -4.78 4.22 17.05
N ARG A 762 -5.48 4.53 15.95
CA ARG A 762 -4.99 5.46 14.96
C ARG A 762 -4.63 6.84 15.51
N LYS A 763 -5.41 7.37 16.46
CA LYS A 763 -5.14 8.68 17.08
C LYS A 763 -3.78 8.74 17.79
N TYR A 764 -3.21 7.59 18.09
CA TYR A 764 -1.91 7.43 18.74
C TYR A 764 -0.83 6.92 17.76
N SER A 765 -1.02 7.11 16.46
CA SER A 765 -0.12 6.64 15.41
C SER A 765 0.20 5.14 15.51
N CYS A 766 -0.79 4.33 15.87
CA CYS A 766 -0.65 2.90 16.03
C CYS A 766 -1.40 2.14 14.94
N TRP A 767 -0.67 1.31 14.21
CA TRP A 767 -1.19 0.40 13.21
C TRP A 767 -1.62 -0.91 13.87
N VAL A 768 -2.88 -1.28 13.72
CA VAL A 768 -3.40 -2.58 14.16
C VAL A 768 -3.40 -3.52 12.97
N PHE A 769 -2.77 -4.67 13.14
CA PHE A 769 -2.69 -5.70 12.11
C PHE A 769 -3.17 -7.03 12.68
N SER A 770 -4.29 -7.51 12.18
CA SER A 770 -4.87 -8.77 12.63
C SER A 770 -4.70 -9.87 11.60
N ILE A 771 -4.39 -11.07 12.06
CA ILE A 771 -4.22 -12.26 11.23
C ILE A 771 -5.39 -13.21 11.50
N ILE A 772 -6.01 -13.70 10.43
CA ILE A 772 -7.20 -14.54 10.49
C ILE A 772 -7.02 -15.74 9.56
N GLN A 773 -7.36 -16.92 10.04
CA GLN A 773 -7.33 -18.14 9.22
C GLN A 773 -8.61 -18.32 8.42
N GLN A 774 -9.75 -17.99 9.00
CA GLN A 774 -11.08 -18.15 8.41
C GLN A 774 -11.93 -16.90 8.64
N PHE A 775 -12.31 -16.24 7.57
CA PHE A 775 -13.16 -15.04 7.66
C PHE A 775 -14.59 -15.36 8.10
N GLY A 776 -15.09 -16.54 7.77
CA GLY A 776 -16.41 -16.99 8.17
C GLY A 776 -16.69 -16.86 9.66
N ARG A 777 -15.65 -16.94 10.51
CA ARG A 777 -15.76 -16.75 11.97
C ARG A 777 -16.06 -15.30 12.38
N ILE A 778 -15.77 -14.34 11.51
CA ILE A 778 -16.00 -12.90 11.77
C ILE A 778 -17.22 -12.40 11.01
N LYS A 779 -17.65 -13.10 9.97
CA LYS A 779 -18.70 -12.67 9.04
C LYS A 779 -19.95 -12.16 9.76
N ASP A 780 -20.43 -12.93 10.72
CA ASP A 780 -21.67 -12.66 11.45
C ASP A 780 -21.44 -12.03 12.84
N HIS A 781 -20.17 -11.71 13.15
CA HIS A 781 -19.81 -11.15 14.44
C HIS A 781 -20.03 -9.62 14.48
N PRO A 782 -20.55 -9.05 15.60
CA PRO A 782 -20.81 -7.60 15.72
C PRO A 782 -19.58 -6.71 15.45
N VAL A 783 -18.38 -7.21 15.67
CA VAL A 783 -17.12 -6.48 15.47
C VAL A 783 -16.74 -6.33 13.99
N ARG A 784 -17.37 -7.07 13.09
CA ARG A 784 -17.06 -7.04 11.66
C ARG A 784 -17.02 -5.63 11.09
N SER A 785 -18.02 -4.81 11.40
CA SER A 785 -18.11 -3.44 10.89
C SER A 785 -16.90 -2.60 11.32
N SER A 786 -16.44 -2.75 12.57
CA SER A 786 -15.28 -2.01 13.07
C SER A 786 -13.96 -2.51 12.46
N VAL A 787 -13.78 -3.83 12.32
CA VAL A 787 -12.57 -4.42 11.74
C VAL A 787 -12.50 -4.13 10.24
N VAL A 788 -13.54 -4.46 9.48
CA VAL A 788 -13.57 -4.27 8.00
C VAL A 788 -13.59 -2.79 7.64
N GLY A 789 -14.42 -1.98 8.32
CA GLY A 789 -14.57 -0.54 8.03
C GLY A 789 -13.33 0.29 8.34
N ASN A 790 -12.44 -0.20 9.22
CA ASN A 790 -11.20 0.47 9.58
C ASN A 790 -9.94 -0.21 8.99
N SER A 791 -10.09 -1.32 8.25
CA SER A 791 -8.99 -1.99 7.55
C SER A 791 -8.97 -1.57 6.09
N ARG A 792 -7.89 -0.91 5.67
CA ARG A 792 -7.69 -0.49 4.28
C ARG A 792 -6.63 -1.30 3.58
N ILE A 793 -5.74 -1.89 4.35
CA ILE A 793 -4.67 -2.74 3.84
C ILE A 793 -5.02 -4.18 4.14
N MET A 794 -5.02 -5.01 3.11
CA MET A 794 -5.29 -6.42 3.26
C MET A 794 -4.28 -7.26 2.49
N PHE A 795 -3.82 -8.32 3.13
CA PHE A 795 -3.02 -9.37 2.51
C PHE A 795 -3.83 -10.65 2.47
N MET A 796 -4.05 -11.17 1.27
CA MET A 796 -4.75 -12.45 1.08
C MET A 796 -3.75 -13.50 0.59
N LEU A 797 -3.44 -14.47 1.43
CA LEU A 797 -2.65 -15.63 1.07
C LEU A 797 -3.56 -16.75 0.55
N LYS A 798 -2.97 -17.90 0.21
CA LYS A 798 -3.74 -19.05 -0.25
C LYS A 798 -4.91 -19.36 0.68
N GLN A 799 -6.13 -19.40 0.12
CA GLN A 799 -7.35 -19.82 0.80
C GLN A 799 -8.14 -20.77 -0.10
N PRO A 800 -8.05 -22.08 0.12
CA PRO A 800 -8.70 -23.07 -0.74
C PRO A 800 -10.21 -23.12 -0.56
N ASP A 801 -10.75 -22.64 0.57
CA ASP A 801 -12.19 -22.60 0.81
C ASP A 801 -12.83 -21.41 0.07
N GLN A 802 -13.53 -21.74 -1.02
CA GLN A 802 -14.21 -20.75 -1.84
C GLN A 802 -15.30 -19.99 -1.06
N ARG A 803 -15.96 -20.62 -0.10
CA ARG A 803 -17.01 -19.97 0.70
C ARG A 803 -16.43 -18.92 1.61
N ASP A 804 -15.26 -19.17 2.15
CA ASP A 804 -14.54 -18.20 2.98
C ASP A 804 -14.08 -17.00 2.15
N VAL A 805 -13.57 -17.23 0.93
CA VAL A 805 -13.20 -16.16 -0.03
C VAL A 805 -14.42 -15.34 -0.46
N GLU A 806 -15.57 -15.97 -0.68
CA GLU A 806 -16.82 -15.25 -0.98
C GLU A 806 -17.28 -14.39 0.20
N SER A 807 -17.18 -14.90 1.42
CA SER A 807 -17.52 -14.16 2.64
C SER A 807 -16.63 -12.92 2.83
N MET A 808 -15.34 -13.02 2.52
CA MET A 808 -14.42 -11.86 2.50
C MET A 808 -14.87 -10.79 1.51
N SER A 809 -15.35 -11.19 0.34
CA SER A 809 -15.75 -10.24 -0.71
C SER A 809 -17.01 -9.45 -0.39
N GLU A 810 -17.82 -9.89 0.58
CA GLU A 810 -18.95 -9.10 1.07
C GLU A 810 -18.53 -7.89 1.89
N GLY A 811 -17.32 -7.91 2.47
CA GLY A 811 -16.75 -6.79 3.25
C GLY A 811 -15.81 -5.91 2.46
N PHE A 812 -15.09 -6.50 1.52
CA PHE A 812 -14.10 -5.82 0.67
C PHE A 812 -14.49 -5.99 -0.79
N ARG A 813 -14.30 -4.96 -1.59
CA ARG A 813 -14.61 -4.99 -3.03
C ARG A 813 -13.59 -5.82 -3.81
N ILE A 814 -13.61 -7.15 -3.62
CA ILE A 814 -12.67 -8.07 -4.25
C ILE A 814 -13.26 -8.56 -5.59
N PRO A 815 -12.59 -8.31 -6.72
CA PRO A 815 -13.03 -8.79 -8.02
C PRO A 815 -13.06 -10.31 -8.12
N SER A 816 -13.93 -10.84 -8.99
CA SER A 816 -14.10 -12.28 -9.19
C SER A 816 -12.83 -12.99 -9.69
N VAL A 817 -11.99 -12.27 -10.45
CA VAL A 817 -10.68 -12.77 -10.91
C VAL A 817 -9.74 -12.97 -9.74
N THR A 818 -9.64 -11.98 -8.85
CA THR A 818 -8.78 -12.03 -7.64
C THR A 818 -9.20 -13.18 -6.72
N LYS A 819 -10.51 -13.42 -6.54
CA LYS A 819 -11.02 -14.54 -5.75
C LYS A 819 -10.50 -15.88 -6.29
N ARG A 820 -10.60 -16.07 -7.63
CA ARG A 820 -10.10 -17.29 -8.28
C ARG A 820 -8.57 -17.43 -8.14
N GLN A 821 -7.83 -16.34 -8.20
CA GLN A 821 -6.37 -16.36 -7.99
C GLN A 821 -6.02 -16.83 -6.57
N VAL A 822 -6.65 -16.28 -5.54
CA VAL A 822 -6.41 -16.63 -4.13
C VAL A 822 -6.68 -18.11 -3.86
N THR A 823 -7.74 -18.67 -4.45
CA THR A 823 -8.06 -20.11 -4.31
C THR A 823 -7.09 -21.01 -5.09
N ALA A 824 -6.54 -20.51 -6.19
CA ALA A 824 -5.63 -21.24 -7.07
C ALA A 824 -4.14 -21.06 -6.76
N PHE A 825 -3.78 -20.28 -5.74
CA PHE A 825 -2.37 -20.10 -5.39
C PHE A 825 -1.70 -21.45 -5.09
N PRO A 826 -0.47 -21.64 -5.58
CA PRO A 826 0.29 -22.85 -5.32
C PRO A 826 0.64 -22.95 -3.82
N ASP A 827 0.85 -24.19 -3.35
CA ASP A 827 1.34 -24.41 -2.00
C ASP A 827 2.87 -24.35 -2.00
N PRO A 828 3.49 -23.50 -1.16
CA PRO A 828 4.95 -23.43 -1.07
C PRO A 828 5.60 -24.77 -0.71
N SER A 829 4.93 -25.61 0.05
CA SER A 829 5.45 -26.92 0.48
C SER A 829 5.52 -27.96 -0.66
N GLU A 830 4.75 -27.75 -1.72
CA GLU A 830 4.72 -28.64 -2.89
C GLU A 830 5.77 -28.28 -3.95
N MET A 831 6.40 -27.12 -3.82
CA MET A 831 7.41 -26.64 -4.76
C MET A 831 8.78 -27.26 -4.50
N LYS A 832 9.35 -27.92 -5.52
CA LYS A 832 10.65 -28.59 -5.43
C LYS A 832 11.85 -27.64 -5.50
N THR A 833 11.70 -26.53 -6.22
CA THR A 833 12.75 -25.53 -6.44
C THR A 833 12.20 -24.15 -6.13
N ASP A 834 12.97 -23.35 -5.41
CA ASP A 834 12.68 -21.94 -5.09
C ASP A 834 11.25 -21.69 -4.59
N PRO A 835 10.86 -22.26 -3.43
CA PRO A 835 9.52 -22.14 -2.91
C PRO A 835 9.18 -20.66 -2.62
N TYR A 836 7.98 -20.23 -2.99
CA TYR A 836 7.46 -18.92 -2.70
C TYR A 836 6.00 -18.96 -2.24
N GLY A 837 5.63 -18.07 -1.34
CA GLY A 837 4.24 -17.82 -0.97
C GLY A 837 3.64 -16.77 -1.90
N SER A 838 2.47 -17.06 -2.49
CA SER A 838 1.72 -16.04 -3.24
C SER A 838 0.78 -15.28 -2.32
N PHE A 839 0.63 -14.00 -2.55
CA PHE A 839 -0.33 -13.17 -1.84
C PHE A 839 -0.97 -12.13 -2.77
N VAL A 840 -2.14 -11.68 -2.42
CA VAL A 840 -2.75 -10.47 -2.98
C VAL A 840 -2.56 -9.34 -1.98
N TYR A 841 -1.98 -8.25 -2.42
CA TYR A 841 -1.98 -6.98 -1.73
C TYR A 841 -3.19 -6.17 -2.18
N TYR A 842 -4.02 -5.75 -1.24
CA TYR A 842 -5.18 -4.90 -1.45
C TYR A 842 -5.02 -3.65 -0.60
N HIS A 843 -5.10 -2.49 -1.24
CA HIS A 843 -5.09 -1.21 -0.55
C HIS A 843 -6.28 -0.36 -1.02
N GLU A 844 -7.18 -0.05 -0.10
CA GLU A 844 -8.33 0.81 -0.40
C GLU A 844 -7.88 2.27 -0.51
N ALA A 845 -7.51 2.66 -1.70
CA ALA A 845 -7.22 4.06 -2.05
C ALA A 845 -8.50 4.86 -2.34
N THR A 846 -8.35 6.17 -2.49
CA THR A 846 -9.48 7.07 -2.84
C THR A 846 -10.06 6.68 -4.20
N GLY A 847 -11.33 6.25 -4.21
CA GLY A 847 -12.08 5.92 -5.42
C GLY A 847 -12.08 4.43 -5.77
N ARG A 848 -10.95 3.75 -5.83
CA ARG A 848 -10.85 2.33 -6.16
C ARG A 848 -9.68 1.65 -5.43
N PRO A 849 -9.84 0.39 -5.00
CA PRO A 849 -8.73 -0.34 -4.40
C PRO A 849 -7.61 -0.59 -5.42
N LYS A 850 -6.37 -0.44 -4.98
CA LYS A 850 -5.19 -0.97 -5.65
C LYS A 850 -5.06 -2.44 -5.29
N ILE A 851 -4.94 -3.30 -6.29
CA ILE A 851 -4.81 -4.75 -6.09
C ILE A 851 -3.58 -5.21 -6.85
N ALA A 852 -2.65 -5.85 -6.18
CA ALA A 852 -1.48 -6.44 -6.81
C ALA A 852 -1.22 -7.86 -6.30
N VAL A 853 -0.77 -8.73 -7.18
CA VAL A 853 -0.36 -10.10 -6.81
C VAL A 853 1.13 -10.09 -6.57
N GLY A 854 1.55 -10.46 -5.36
CA GLY A 854 2.94 -10.58 -4.98
C GLY A 854 3.37 -12.02 -4.77
N ARG A 855 4.68 -12.25 -4.85
CA ARG A 855 5.35 -13.51 -4.52
C ARG A 855 6.40 -13.25 -3.45
N HIS A 856 6.22 -13.87 -2.32
CA HIS A 856 7.16 -13.80 -1.22
C HIS A 856 8.11 -15.00 -1.28
N GLN A 857 9.32 -14.76 -1.75
CA GLN A 857 10.43 -15.71 -1.68
C GLN A 857 11.23 -15.42 -0.41
N ALA A 858 11.03 -16.21 0.62
CA ALA A 858 11.71 -16.04 1.89
C ALA A 858 13.20 -16.37 1.78
N SER A 859 14.07 -15.58 2.40
CA SER A 859 15.47 -15.95 2.57
C SER A 859 15.60 -17.13 3.54
N LYS A 860 16.74 -17.81 3.53
CA LYS A 860 17.01 -18.90 4.49
C LYS A 860 16.92 -18.40 5.93
N GLU A 861 17.42 -17.21 6.17
CA GLU A 861 17.35 -16.52 7.47
C GLU A 861 15.91 -16.33 7.93
N MET A 862 15.02 -15.87 7.04
CA MET A 862 13.60 -15.69 7.35
C MET A 862 12.90 -17.00 7.65
N ILE A 863 13.18 -18.06 6.88
CA ILE A 863 12.64 -19.40 7.13
C ILE A 863 13.09 -19.92 8.50
N LEU A 864 14.37 -19.72 8.84
CA LEU A 864 14.89 -20.11 10.15
C LEU A 864 14.24 -19.31 11.30
N CYS A 865 13.97 -18.02 11.10
CA CYS A 865 13.28 -17.18 12.07
C CYS A 865 11.83 -17.62 12.33
N SER A 866 11.17 -18.22 11.35
CA SER A 866 9.75 -18.57 11.38
C SER A 866 9.46 -20.06 11.68
N ALA A 867 10.49 -20.86 11.89
CA ALA A 867 10.33 -22.29 12.18
C ALA A 867 9.62 -22.49 13.53
N THR A 868 8.40 -23.05 13.49
CA THR A 868 7.46 -23.08 14.62
C THR A 868 7.11 -24.49 15.12
N SER A 869 7.67 -25.57 14.53
CA SER A 869 7.43 -26.90 15.06
C SER A 869 8.06 -27.07 16.44
N GLY A 870 7.40 -27.79 17.36
CA GLY A 870 7.89 -27.98 18.74
C GLY A 870 9.34 -28.45 18.80
N GLU A 871 9.71 -29.43 17.95
CA GLU A 871 11.11 -29.88 17.84
C GLU A 871 12.06 -28.80 17.30
N ALA A 872 11.62 -27.99 16.35
CA ALA A 872 12.44 -26.89 15.82
C ALA A 872 12.66 -25.82 16.89
N PHE A 873 11.65 -25.54 17.70
CA PHE A 873 11.73 -24.60 18.80
C PHE A 873 12.70 -25.04 19.91
N GLU A 874 12.64 -26.30 20.33
CA GLU A 874 13.59 -26.85 21.32
C GLU A 874 15.03 -26.81 20.80
N ARG A 875 15.25 -27.24 19.56
CA ARG A 875 16.57 -27.16 18.90
C ARG A 875 17.10 -25.74 18.82
N GLN A 876 16.23 -24.79 18.46
CA GLN A 876 16.59 -23.38 18.39
C GLN A 876 16.97 -22.81 19.76
N ASN A 877 16.26 -23.16 20.81
CA ASN A 877 16.58 -22.71 22.16
C ASN A 877 17.91 -23.29 22.68
N ASP A 878 18.23 -24.56 22.39
CA ASP A 878 19.51 -25.16 22.75
C ASP A 878 20.65 -24.53 21.95
N GLN A 879 20.48 -24.35 20.67
CA GLN A 879 21.46 -23.65 19.82
C GLN A 879 21.65 -22.20 20.26
N LEU A 880 20.58 -21.51 20.65
CA LEU A 880 20.69 -20.15 21.15
C LEU A 880 21.56 -20.03 22.41
N LYS A 881 21.54 -21.06 23.30
CA LYS A 881 22.44 -21.13 24.46
C LYS A 881 23.91 -21.24 24.03
N GLU A 882 24.22 -22.02 22.97
CA GLU A 882 25.57 -22.16 22.43
C GLU A 882 26.14 -20.84 21.89
N TYR A 883 25.27 -19.96 21.37
CA TYR A 883 25.64 -18.62 20.89
C TYR A 883 25.49 -17.52 21.96
N GLY A 884 25.38 -17.88 23.25
CA GLY A 884 25.28 -16.93 24.35
C GLY A 884 24.00 -16.08 24.33
N GLY A 885 22.95 -16.57 23.72
CA GLY A 885 21.66 -15.90 23.57
C GLY A 885 21.57 -14.93 22.39
N ASP A 886 22.60 -14.80 21.56
CA ASP A 886 22.65 -13.93 20.38
C ASP A 886 22.00 -14.63 19.17
N ALA A 887 20.68 -14.39 18.97
CA ALA A 887 19.92 -14.96 17.88
C ALA A 887 20.43 -14.52 16.50
N TYR A 888 20.92 -13.29 16.39
CA TYR A 888 21.47 -12.76 15.13
C TYR A 888 22.68 -13.56 14.66
N LYS A 889 23.64 -13.82 15.55
CA LYS A 889 24.82 -14.63 15.24
C LYS A 889 24.45 -16.07 14.91
N MET A 890 23.51 -16.64 15.67
CA MET A 890 23.04 -18.00 15.45
C MET A 890 22.46 -18.17 14.03
N ILE A 891 21.51 -17.34 13.65
CA ILE A 891 20.84 -17.42 12.35
C ILE A 891 21.82 -17.25 11.19
N LEU A 892 22.73 -16.27 11.27
CA LEU A 892 23.74 -16.07 10.23
C LEU A 892 24.71 -17.25 10.07
N SER A 893 25.07 -17.89 11.19
CA SER A 893 25.93 -19.08 11.15
C SER A 893 25.20 -20.25 10.48
N GLN A 894 23.95 -20.50 10.84
CA GLN A 894 23.14 -21.59 10.28
C GLN A 894 22.80 -21.38 8.79
N ALA A 895 22.48 -20.13 8.37
CA ALA A 895 22.23 -19.82 6.98
C ALA A 895 23.46 -20.08 6.08
N LYS A 896 24.68 -19.90 6.63
CA LYS A 896 25.95 -20.19 5.94
C LYS A 896 26.28 -21.67 5.92
N SER A 897 25.95 -22.43 6.96
CA SER A 897 26.32 -23.84 7.10
C SER A 897 25.48 -24.80 6.23
N LYS A 898 24.33 -24.35 5.75
CA LYS A 898 23.42 -25.12 4.87
C LYS A 898 23.62 -24.80 3.37
N LYS A 899 24.87 -24.58 2.94
CA LYS A 899 25.21 -24.50 1.51
C LYS A 899 25.29 -25.88 0.86
#